data_9e634743d8d2c5a2100e0f8083e9ffb1
#
_entry.id   9e634743d8d2c5a2100e0f8083e9ffb1
#
_cell.length_a   1.000
_cell.length_b   1.000
_cell.length_c   1.000
_cell.angle_alpha   90.00
_cell.angle_beta   90.00
_cell.angle_gamma   90.00
#
_symmetry.space_group_name_H-M   'P 1'
#
loop_
_entity.id
_entity.type
_entity.pdbx_description
1 polymer ?
#
loop_
_entity_poly.entity_id
_entity_poly.type
_entity_poly.pdbx_seq_one_letter_code
_entity_poly.pdbx_strand_id
1 'polypeptide(L)'
;MKMPSLQTDEIKSSLAQAGSIARKELSAYFSSAIALIFVGVFLVATLATFFWVDAFFARNIADVRPMFRAMPVLMILLVGALTMRQWSEEQREGTLEVLLTLPVRRASLVLGKFLAVVALAAVALALTLFIPITVSLLGNLDWAPVLGGYLAALLMASAYAAIGLFVSSRTDNQIVALIVTLLLCGAFYLVGTAWVTDLAGSTLGEALRAIGTGSRFESIERGVIDLRDLIYYLSLTALFLGLNVISLDSKRWSVGARMAGYRRNALMRVALIGANLVALNTWLYPIHSLRVDLTQQKEYSLSPATRDLIRNLSEPLLMRGYFSEQTHPLLAPLIPTIRDMMREYEIASGGRIQAEVVDPRNNEELEQEANQVYGIQPTPFRISGRYEDTVINSYFNILIRYGDQSVVLGLNDLIEVEQVGSSGVNVKLRNLEYDLTRSVKKVVYGFQSLDSVFASLSEPVKLTVLVTPETLPASLSDVPSIIDSVAEDLGQDAGDKLVYKTVNPYDAASAGEADLSPQALSDTYGIQPFAASLFSSDTYYLHLLLEVEGETQVLYPSGNLSEADLRTEIESALKRAAPGFLKTVGLWLPTQEPVQDPYTGQMQQPLSSWDTARSYLSQDYRVEQVDLTSGRVPGDVDVLVLIAPQGMSEEERFAVDQYLMRGGAVIVAAGSYVLSPQQYGGGIMLSPEADGLGDLLASYGITVQDALVLDPQNEPFPVQVPRQVGGMQVVEIQQINYPFFVDIRADGMSDNSAIVSNLPALTLQWASPLQVDEEANAGRQVEVLLQSSRQSWQRSDSDVNPDMQQYPQYGFPVEGDQASLPLAVSVRGSFTSYYADPNHPSPFAAAPEAPPTPAPDGSESGAPAVLGTIESSPESARLVVVGSAEFLDDVVLDISRSLSQDRYLNNLQFLQNAVDWSVEDEDLLTIRSRGTYARLLRPLSETQQMRWEVANYVVALLGLIGIGVLWRVRQQNEEPIIVVDEQAGRGRK
;
A
#
# COMPACT_ATOMS: atom_id res chain seq x y z
N MET A 1 -30.98 24.96 42.33
CA MET A 1 -30.53 23.81 43.13
C MET A 1 -29.01 23.88 43.19
N LYS A 2 -28.41 24.41 44.27
CA LYS A 2 -26.94 24.50 44.44
C LYS A 2 -26.40 23.12 44.71
N MET A 3 -25.60 22.57 43.80
CA MET A 3 -24.81 21.34 44.07
C MET A 3 -23.82 21.62 45.18
N PRO A 4 -23.67 20.69 46.13
CA PRO A 4 -22.93 20.94 47.35
C PRO A 4 -21.43 20.96 47.09
N SER A 5 -20.79 22.07 47.43
CA SER A 5 -19.33 22.27 47.48
C SER A 5 -18.57 21.24 48.36
N LEU A 6 -19.30 20.56 49.22
CA LEU A 6 -18.80 19.51 50.14
C LEU A 6 -18.27 18.25 49.41
N GLN A 7 -18.80 17.90 48.21
CA GLN A 7 -18.33 16.70 47.50
C GLN A 7 -16.97 16.92 46.78
N THR A 8 -16.69 18.11 46.30
CA THR A 8 -15.42 18.41 45.63
C THR A 8 -14.22 18.40 46.58
N ASP A 9 -14.40 18.89 47.80
CA ASP A 9 -13.31 18.93 48.81
C ASP A 9 -13.00 17.53 49.39
N GLU A 10 -14.02 16.70 49.52
CA GLU A 10 -13.85 15.29 49.92
C GLU A 10 -13.15 14.46 48.85
N ILE A 11 -13.41 14.71 47.57
CA ILE A 11 -12.72 14.05 46.44
C ILE A 11 -11.25 14.51 46.42
N LYS A 12 -11.01 15.81 46.50
CA LYS A 12 -9.64 16.38 46.53
C LYS A 12 -8.80 15.80 47.70
N SER A 13 -9.39 15.71 48.88
CA SER A 13 -8.71 15.12 50.06
C SER A 13 -8.42 13.62 49.88
N SER A 14 -9.34 12.86 49.27
CA SER A 14 -9.15 11.44 48.97
C SER A 14 -8.06 11.21 47.92
N LEU A 15 -7.97 12.06 46.85
CA LEU A 15 -6.92 12.01 45.83
C LEU A 15 -5.56 12.41 46.43
N ALA A 16 -5.50 13.42 47.32
CA ALA A 16 -4.27 13.80 48.00
C ALA A 16 -3.75 12.66 48.90
N GLN A 17 -4.65 11.98 49.61
CA GLN A 17 -4.30 10.80 50.42
C GLN A 17 -3.77 9.66 49.54
N ALA A 18 -4.44 9.36 48.40
CA ALA A 18 -3.98 8.35 47.47
C ALA A 18 -2.59 8.70 46.88
N GLY A 19 -2.36 9.97 46.54
CA GLY A 19 -1.06 10.45 46.04
C GLY A 19 0.07 10.32 47.08
N SER A 20 -0.21 10.59 48.37
CA SER A 20 0.76 10.42 49.47
C SER A 20 1.11 8.94 49.67
N ILE A 21 0.13 8.06 49.58
CA ILE A 21 0.33 6.60 49.69
C ILE A 21 1.11 6.10 48.46
N ALA A 22 0.75 6.53 47.27
CA ALA A 22 1.46 6.16 46.04
C ALA A 22 2.94 6.56 46.11
N ARG A 23 3.25 7.76 46.63
CA ARG A 23 4.64 8.24 46.80
C ARG A 23 5.39 7.38 47.81
N LYS A 24 4.75 7.01 48.96
CA LYS A 24 5.34 6.10 49.94
C LYS A 24 5.66 4.74 49.34
N GLU A 25 4.68 4.12 48.66
CA GLU A 25 4.83 2.80 48.05
C GLU A 25 5.88 2.80 46.92
N LEU A 26 5.88 3.83 46.07
CA LEU A 26 6.88 3.99 45.03
C LEU A 26 8.28 4.16 45.62
N SER A 27 8.41 4.93 46.71
CA SER A 27 9.67 5.04 47.47
C SER A 27 10.12 3.68 48.03
N ALA A 28 9.20 2.88 48.56
CA ALA A 28 9.48 1.54 49.05
C ALA A 28 9.98 0.59 47.94
N TYR A 29 9.43 0.69 46.74
CA TYR A 29 9.92 -0.07 45.57
C TYR A 29 11.36 0.29 45.21
N PHE A 30 11.66 1.59 45.17
CA PHE A 30 13.02 2.06 44.89
C PHE A 30 13.99 1.89 46.08
N SER A 31 13.52 1.60 47.27
CA SER A 31 14.38 1.20 48.40
C SER A 31 14.70 -0.30 48.42
N SER A 32 14.07 -1.09 47.56
CA SER A 32 14.27 -2.54 47.45
C SER A 32 14.99 -2.90 46.13
N ALA A 33 16.01 -3.72 46.19
CA ALA A 33 16.69 -4.25 44.99
C ALA A 33 15.76 -5.08 44.08
N ILE A 34 14.64 -5.55 44.60
CA ILE A 34 13.72 -6.43 43.90
C ILE A 34 13.08 -5.74 42.68
N ALA A 35 12.64 -4.48 42.81
CA ALA A 35 12.05 -3.73 41.70
C ALA A 35 13.07 -3.50 40.58
N LEU A 36 14.32 -3.21 40.96
CA LEU A 36 15.40 -3.01 39.96
C LEU A 36 15.69 -4.32 39.20
N ILE A 37 15.67 -5.47 39.87
CA ILE A 37 15.86 -6.77 39.23
C ILE A 37 14.73 -7.07 38.26
N PHE A 38 13.46 -6.86 38.65
CA PHE A 38 12.33 -7.14 37.77
C PHE A 38 12.29 -6.21 36.55
N VAL A 39 12.58 -4.92 36.73
CA VAL A 39 12.72 -3.97 35.60
C VAL A 39 13.90 -4.37 34.72
N GLY A 40 15.03 -4.80 35.29
CA GLY A 40 16.20 -5.29 34.55
C GLY A 40 15.88 -6.53 33.73
N VAL A 41 15.22 -7.52 34.31
CA VAL A 41 14.78 -8.73 33.61
C VAL A 41 13.79 -8.38 32.49
N PHE A 42 12.85 -7.47 32.72
CA PHE A 42 11.91 -6.98 31.72
C PHE A 42 12.64 -6.34 30.53
N LEU A 43 13.61 -5.45 30.78
CA LEU A 43 14.39 -4.80 29.73
C LEU A 43 15.21 -5.80 28.90
N VAL A 44 15.91 -6.71 29.58
CA VAL A 44 16.71 -7.74 28.89
C VAL A 44 15.81 -8.66 28.08
N ALA A 45 14.67 -9.09 28.63
CA ALA A 45 13.72 -9.91 27.89
C ALA A 45 13.12 -9.18 26.67
N THR A 46 12.80 -7.89 26.80
CA THR A 46 12.31 -7.06 25.68
C THR A 46 13.36 -6.94 24.58
N LEU A 47 14.62 -6.68 24.92
CA LEU A 47 15.72 -6.59 23.96
C LEU A 47 15.97 -7.94 23.28
N ALA A 48 16.00 -9.03 24.06
CA ALA A 48 16.23 -10.37 23.52
C ALA A 48 15.08 -10.79 22.56
N THR A 49 13.83 -10.51 22.90
CA THR A 49 12.72 -10.79 22.00
C THR A 49 12.83 -9.96 20.72
N PHE A 50 13.13 -8.68 20.81
CA PHE A 50 13.20 -7.80 19.66
C PHE A 50 14.35 -8.12 18.69
N PHE A 51 15.60 -8.28 19.23
CA PHE A 51 16.76 -8.48 18.35
C PHE A 51 16.97 -9.95 17.97
N TRP A 52 16.69 -10.92 18.84
CA TRP A 52 17.02 -12.34 18.61
C TRP A 52 15.82 -13.18 18.18
N VAL A 53 14.69 -13.09 18.91
CA VAL A 53 13.52 -13.92 18.59
C VAL A 53 12.84 -13.42 17.33
N ASP A 54 12.61 -12.12 17.23
CA ASP A 54 11.99 -11.48 16.06
C ASP A 54 13.01 -11.09 14.97
N ALA A 55 14.31 -11.33 15.22
CA ALA A 55 15.41 -11.14 14.27
C ALA A 55 15.34 -9.80 13.51
N PHE A 56 15.27 -8.68 14.26
CA PHE A 56 15.02 -7.33 13.72
C PHE A 56 15.86 -6.98 12.49
N PHE A 57 17.19 -7.19 12.56
CA PHE A 57 18.08 -6.87 11.44
C PHE A 57 17.91 -7.79 10.23
N ALA A 58 17.61 -9.10 10.46
CA ALA A 58 17.38 -10.04 9.37
C ALA A 58 16.09 -9.74 8.61
N ARG A 59 15.08 -9.14 9.28
CA ARG A 59 13.84 -8.70 8.65
C ARG A 59 14.02 -7.43 7.82
N ASN A 60 15.05 -6.65 8.07
CA ASN A 60 15.39 -5.42 7.36
C ASN A 60 14.24 -4.37 7.26
N ILE A 61 13.31 -4.37 8.24
CA ILE A 61 12.13 -3.50 8.26
C ILE A 61 12.18 -2.58 9.47
N ALA A 62 11.94 -1.27 9.29
CA ALA A 62 11.83 -0.27 10.35
C ALA A 62 10.46 -0.35 11.07
N ASP A 63 10.25 -1.43 11.81
CA ASP A 63 9.00 -1.71 12.54
C ASP A 63 9.29 -2.17 13.97
N VAL A 64 8.58 -1.61 14.94
CA VAL A 64 8.68 -1.98 16.36
C VAL A 64 7.49 -2.82 16.86
N ARG A 65 6.50 -3.12 16.04
CA ARG A 65 5.35 -3.96 16.42
C ARG A 65 5.76 -5.33 16.99
N PRO A 66 6.83 -5.99 16.51
CA PRO A 66 7.31 -7.23 17.13
C PRO A 66 7.66 -7.10 18.60
N MET A 67 8.24 -5.96 19.04
CA MET A 67 8.48 -5.69 20.45
C MET A 67 7.18 -5.72 21.26
N PHE A 68 6.09 -5.16 20.71
CA PHE A 68 4.79 -5.11 21.37
C PHE A 68 4.08 -6.45 21.40
N ARG A 69 4.29 -7.34 20.43
CA ARG A 69 3.75 -8.72 20.47
C ARG A 69 4.16 -9.50 21.72
N ALA A 70 5.37 -9.30 22.21
CA ALA A 70 5.86 -9.93 23.43
C ALA A 70 5.37 -9.22 24.70
N MET A 71 4.97 -7.95 24.62
CA MET A 71 4.58 -7.11 25.78
C MET A 71 3.48 -7.72 26.65
N PRO A 72 2.40 -8.32 26.13
CA PRO A 72 1.37 -8.92 26.99
C PRO A 72 1.94 -9.94 27.96
N VAL A 73 2.78 -10.85 27.51
CA VAL A 73 3.39 -11.88 28.36
C VAL A 73 4.39 -11.27 29.34
N LEU A 74 5.22 -10.34 28.89
CA LEU A 74 6.18 -9.63 29.72
C LEU A 74 5.48 -8.79 30.80
N MET A 75 4.34 -8.16 30.47
CA MET A 75 3.54 -7.40 31.44
C MET A 75 2.85 -8.28 32.49
N ILE A 76 2.36 -9.47 32.09
CA ILE A 76 1.81 -10.45 33.07
C ILE A 76 2.86 -10.79 34.10
N LEU A 77 4.09 -11.10 33.68
CA LEU A 77 5.20 -11.44 34.56
C LEU A 77 5.62 -10.26 35.45
N LEU A 78 5.85 -9.10 34.83
CA LEU A 78 6.29 -7.90 35.55
C LEU A 78 5.27 -7.45 36.59
N VAL A 79 4.01 -7.27 36.17
CA VAL A 79 2.96 -6.75 37.06
C VAL A 79 2.57 -7.77 38.11
N GLY A 80 2.56 -9.08 37.78
CA GLY A 80 2.37 -10.14 38.76
C GLY A 80 3.41 -10.09 39.87
N ALA A 81 4.68 -9.93 39.49
CA ALA A 81 5.77 -9.81 40.47
C ALA A 81 5.71 -8.53 41.33
N LEU A 82 5.29 -7.41 40.72
CA LEU A 82 5.13 -6.14 41.45
C LEU A 82 3.95 -6.16 42.43
N THR A 83 2.86 -6.84 42.09
CA THR A 83 1.63 -6.84 42.89
C THR A 83 1.60 -7.91 43.98
N MET A 84 2.38 -8.99 43.82
CA MET A 84 2.34 -10.15 44.74
C MET A 84 2.56 -9.78 46.20
N ARG A 85 3.39 -8.78 46.50
CA ARG A 85 3.77 -8.35 47.86
C ARG A 85 2.82 -7.33 48.47
N GLN A 86 2.04 -6.62 47.70
CA GLN A 86 1.36 -5.38 48.08
C GLN A 86 0.41 -5.53 49.30
N TRP A 87 -0.34 -6.63 49.36
CA TRP A 87 -1.24 -6.90 50.46
C TRP A 87 -0.85 -8.18 51.22
N SER A 88 -0.26 -9.16 50.59
CA SER A 88 0.10 -10.42 51.19
C SER A 88 1.21 -10.26 52.23
N GLU A 89 2.16 -9.35 52.02
CA GLU A 89 3.22 -9.02 52.96
C GLU A 89 2.65 -8.30 54.21
N GLU A 90 1.81 -7.29 53.97
CA GLU A 90 1.10 -6.58 55.05
C GLU A 90 0.22 -7.52 55.91
N GLN A 91 -0.38 -8.55 55.31
CA GLN A 91 -1.10 -9.57 56.00
C GLN A 91 -0.19 -10.47 56.82
N ARG A 92 0.91 -10.94 56.23
CA ARG A 92 1.85 -11.84 56.89
C ARG A 92 2.55 -11.16 58.11
N GLU A 93 2.84 -9.86 57.97
CA GLU A 93 3.49 -9.06 59.01
C GLU A 93 2.51 -8.48 60.04
N GLY A 94 1.19 -8.63 59.85
CA GLY A 94 0.18 -8.07 60.75
C GLY A 94 -0.02 -6.56 60.66
N THR A 95 0.67 -5.89 59.76
CA THR A 95 0.59 -4.43 59.57
C THR A 95 -0.73 -4.01 58.87
N LEU A 96 -1.40 -4.93 58.19
CA LEU A 96 -2.69 -4.67 57.54
C LEU A 96 -3.77 -4.21 58.54
N GLU A 97 -3.80 -4.79 59.73
CA GLU A 97 -4.76 -4.40 60.76
C GLU A 97 -4.55 -2.94 61.20
N VAL A 98 -3.30 -2.51 61.34
CA VAL A 98 -2.94 -1.13 61.65
C VAL A 98 -3.35 -0.18 60.50
N LEU A 99 -3.07 -0.54 59.27
CA LEU A 99 -3.47 0.25 58.12
C LEU A 99 -4.98 0.43 57.97
N LEU A 100 -5.77 -0.61 58.34
CA LEU A 100 -7.23 -0.56 58.30
C LEU A 100 -7.85 0.26 59.44
N THR A 101 -7.09 0.58 60.49
CA THR A 101 -7.54 1.43 61.62
C THR A 101 -7.20 2.91 61.40
N LEU A 102 -6.32 3.25 60.45
CA LEU A 102 -6.00 4.63 60.12
C LEU A 102 -7.22 5.40 59.56
N PRO A 103 -7.32 6.73 59.82
CA PRO A 103 -8.43 7.55 59.36
C PRO A 103 -8.28 7.88 57.84
N VAL A 104 -8.07 6.86 57.05
CA VAL A 104 -7.89 6.94 55.58
C VAL A 104 -9.00 6.14 54.91
N ARG A 105 -9.54 6.68 53.79
CA ARG A 105 -10.52 5.94 52.99
C ARG A 105 -9.86 4.72 52.35
N ARG A 106 -10.48 3.56 52.39
CA ARG A 106 -9.95 2.31 51.82
C ARG A 106 -9.76 2.42 50.32
N ALA A 107 -10.67 3.11 49.63
CA ALA A 107 -10.52 3.41 48.24
C ALA A 107 -9.22 4.19 47.95
N SER A 108 -8.82 5.14 48.84
CA SER A 108 -7.56 5.87 48.74
C SER A 108 -6.32 4.98 48.97
N LEU A 109 -6.44 4.00 49.88
CA LEU A 109 -5.37 2.99 50.12
C LEU A 109 -5.16 2.11 48.87
N VAL A 110 -6.24 1.56 48.32
CA VAL A 110 -6.20 0.72 47.13
C VAL A 110 -5.70 1.52 45.96
N LEU A 111 -6.23 2.74 45.74
CA LEU A 111 -5.84 3.60 44.64
C LEU A 111 -4.37 4.03 44.74
N GLY A 112 -3.88 4.30 45.95
CA GLY A 112 -2.48 4.66 46.20
C GLY A 112 -1.51 3.54 45.82
N LYS A 113 -1.78 2.30 46.29
CA LYS A 113 -0.97 1.12 45.93
C LYS A 113 -1.07 0.81 44.41
N PHE A 114 -2.25 0.94 43.84
CA PHE A 114 -2.47 0.79 42.41
C PHE A 114 -1.62 1.79 41.59
N LEU A 115 -1.70 3.08 41.91
CA LEU A 115 -0.94 4.12 41.22
C LEU A 115 0.58 3.92 41.33
N ALA A 116 1.07 3.38 42.45
CA ALA A 116 2.48 3.06 42.62
C ALA A 116 2.95 1.96 41.66
N VAL A 117 2.17 0.88 41.52
CA VAL A 117 2.45 -0.23 40.58
C VAL A 117 2.41 0.26 39.14
N VAL A 118 1.37 1.00 38.76
CA VAL A 118 1.23 1.54 37.38
C VAL A 118 2.36 2.54 37.07
N ALA A 119 2.75 3.39 38.04
CA ALA A 119 3.86 4.32 37.83
C ALA A 119 5.18 3.57 37.59
N LEU A 120 5.43 2.47 38.35
CA LEU A 120 6.65 1.68 38.12
C LEU A 120 6.61 0.93 36.79
N ALA A 121 5.45 0.41 36.37
CA ALA A 121 5.27 -0.18 35.05
C ALA A 121 5.49 0.87 33.94
N ALA A 122 4.99 2.10 34.11
CA ALA A 122 5.23 3.22 33.20
C ALA A 122 6.72 3.58 33.09
N VAL A 123 7.46 3.55 34.21
CA VAL A 123 8.92 3.74 34.21
C VAL A 123 9.62 2.62 33.45
N ALA A 124 9.22 1.37 33.65
CA ALA A 124 9.78 0.22 32.92
C ALA A 124 9.54 0.35 31.41
N LEU A 125 8.33 0.74 31.00
CA LEU A 125 7.99 1.03 29.61
C LEU A 125 8.79 2.21 29.06
N ALA A 126 8.92 3.32 29.80
CA ALA A 126 9.69 4.49 29.37
C ALA A 126 11.17 4.15 29.13
N LEU A 127 11.71 3.20 29.88
CA LEU A 127 13.08 2.72 29.70
C LEU A 127 13.26 1.91 28.40
N THR A 128 12.21 1.50 27.69
CA THR A 128 12.30 0.84 26.39
C THR A 128 12.23 1.83 25.20
N LEU A 129 11.95 3.13 25.46
CA LEU A 129 11.79 4.15 24.40
C LEU A 129 13.02 4.34 23.51
N PHE A 130 14.20 3.93 23.95
CA PHE A 130 15.39 3.99 23.12
C PHE A 130 15.32 3.03 21.91
N ILE A 131 14.53 1.94 21.98
CA ILE A 131 14.36 0.99 20.89
C ILE A 131 13.68 1.68 19.67
N PRO A 132 12.46 2.26 19.79
CA PRO A 132 11.88 2.98 18.66
C PRO A 132 12.70 4.19 18.20
N ILE A 133 13.43 4.86 19.10
CA ILE A 133 14.36 5.93 18.71
C ILE A 133 15.47 5.35 17.83
N THR A 134 16.07 4.21 18.20
CA THR A 134 17.08 3.53 17.36
C THR A 134 16.51 3.17 16.01
N VAL A 135 15.31 2.56 15.96
CA VAL A 135 14.67 2.18 14.70
C VAL A 135 14.40 3.40 13.83
N SER A 136 13.95 4.52 14.40
CA SER A 136 13.71 5.78 13.65
C SER A 136 14.98 6.42 13.09
N LEU A 137 16.15 6.16 13.70
CA LEU A 137 17.45 6.60 13.16
C LEU A 137 17.92 5.70 12.01
N LEU A 138 17.48 4.46 11.98
CA LEU A 138 17.88 3.46 10.99
C LEU A 138 16.92 3.37 9.80
N GLY A 139 15.70 3.89 9.92
CA GLY A 139 14.69 3.85 8.86
C GLY A 139 13.50 4.76 9.14
N ASN A 140 12.56 4.82 8.21
CA ASN A 140 11.34 5.63 8.35
C ASN A 140 10.30 4.90 9.23
N LEU A 141 10.32 5.17 10.54
CA LEU A 141 9.42 4.53 11.52
C LEU A 141 8.07 5.24 11.61
N ASP A 142 6.98 4.50 11.56
CA ASP A 142 5.65 5.00 11.93
C ASP A 142 5.51 5.10 13.45
N TRP A 143 5.31 6.33 13.94
CA TRP A 143 5.17 6.60 15.36
C TRP A 143 3.78 6.30 15.92
N ALA A 144 2.75 6.13 15.08
CA ALA A 144 1.40 5.86 15.56
C ALA A 144 1.27 4.45 16.19
N PRO A 145 1.75 3.36 15.56
CA PRO A 145 1.84 2.05 16.22
C PRO A 145 2.73 2.07 17.46
N VAL A 146 3.79 2.89 17.49
CA VAL A 146 4.62 3.06 18.69
C VAL A 146 3.80 3.62 19.86
N LEU A 147 3.14 4.75 19.64
CA LEU A 147 2.30 5.40 20.66
C LEU A 147 1.13 4.51 21.08
N GLY A 148 0.47 3.87 20.11
CA GLY A 148 -0.60 2.89 20.35
C GLY A 148 -0.11 1.73 21.20
N GLY A 149 1.03 1.13 20.86
CA GLY A 149 1.61 0.02 21.62
C GLY A 149 1.97 0.36 23.07
N TYR A 150 2.57 1.54 23.31
CA TYR A 150 2.82 2.01 24.69
C TYR A 150 1.53 2.31 25.46
N LEU A 151 0.54 2.91 24.82
CA LEU A 151 -0.77 3.14 25.44
C LEU A 151 -1.45 1.81 25.78
N ALA A 152 -1.48 0.85 24.86
CA ALA A 152 -2.03 -0.48 25.09
C ALA A 152 -1.31 -1.21 26.24
N ALA A 153 0.03 -1.16 26.26
CA ALA A 153 0.83 -1.77 27.33
C ALA A 153 0.53 -1.14 28.71
N LEU A 154 0.36 0.18 28.77
CA LEU A 154 0.01 0.88 30.01
C LEU A 154 -1.41 0.56 30.50
N LEU A 155 -2.38 0.49 29.59
CA LEU A 155 -3.76 0.12 29.89
C LEU A 155 -3.85 -1.33 30.37
N MET A 156 -3.17 -2.24 29.68
CA MET A 156 -3.07 -3.64 30.07
C MET A 156 -2.37 -3.80 31.42
N ALA A 157 -1.24 -3.12 31.65
CA ALA A 157 -0.55 -3.10 32.92
C ALA A 157 -1.46 -2.61 34.07
N SER A 158 -2.29 -1.59 33.80
CA SER A 158 -3.29 -1.07 34.75
C SER A 158 -4.34 -2.12 35.10
N ALA A 159 -4.90 -2.82 34.12
CA ALA A 159 -5.86 -3.88 34.34
C ALA A 159 -5.25 -5.04 35.14
N TYR A 160 -4.05 -5.47 34.76
CA TYR A 160 -3.33 -6.55 35.43
C TYR A 160 -2.87 -6.15 36.85
N ALA A 161 -2.51 -4.88 37.08
CA ALA A 161 -2.23 -4.36 38.42
C ALA A 161 -3.47 -4.41 39.34
N ALA A 162 -4.64 -4.06 38.81
CA ALA A 162 -5.89 -4.17 39.55
C ALA A 162 -6.23 -5.63 39.93
N ILE A 163 -6.05 -6.56 38.96
CA ILE A 163 -6.23 -8.01 39.20
C ILE A 163 -5.23 -8.51 40.23
N GLY A 164 -3.94 -8.21 40.07
CA GLY A 164 -2.90 -8.68 40.98
C GLY A 164 -3.06 -8.14 42.39
N LEU A 165 -3.48 -6.87 42.54
CA LEU A 165 -3.81 -6.29 43.85
C LEU A 165 -5.01 -6.98 44.52
N PHE A 166 -6.04 -7.29 43.73
CA PHE A 166 -7.18 -8.06 44.26
C PHE A 166 -6.75 -9.44 44.72
N VAL A 167 -5.98 -10.18 43.92
CA VAL A 167 -5.47 -11.51 44.30
C VAL A 167 -4.59 -11.43 45.54
N SER A 168 -3.64 -10.49 45.61
CA SER A 168 -2.77 -10.27 46.74
C SER A 168 -3.54 -9.98 48.05
N SER A 169 -4.73 -9.35 47.96
CA SER A 169 -5.59 -9.07 49.14
C SER A 169 -6.29 -10.30 49.70
N ARG A 170 -6.27 -11.44 48.96
CA ARG A 170 -7.00 -12.68 49.36
C ARG A 170 -6.11 -13.74 50.01
N THR A 171 -4.79 -13.57 49.95
CA THR A 171 -3.81 -14.53 50.44
C THR A 171 -2.70 -13.80 51.21
N ASP A 172 -2.14 -14.46 52.22
CA ASP A 172 -0.97 -14.04 53.00
C ASP A 172 0.36 -14.55 52.39
N ASN A 173 0.27 -15.48 51.43
CA ASN A 173 1.43 -16.07 50.76
C ASN A 173 1.70 -15.36 49.42
N GLN A 174 2.89 -14.75 49.29
CA GLN A 174 3.31 -13.98 48.13
C GLN A 174 3.42 -14.86 46.87
N ILE A 175 3.91 -16.12 47.01
CA ILE A 175 4.07 -17.04 45.88
C ILE A 175 2.71 -17.46 45.34
N VAL A 176 1.75 -17.76 46.20
CA VAL A 176 0.38 -18.08 45.80
C VAL A 176 -0.27 -16.87 45.12
N ALA A 177 -0.05 -15.65 45.64
CA ALA A 177 -0.51 -14.43 44.99
C ALA A 177 0.05 -14.28 43.59
N LEU A 178 1.35 -14.53 43.39
CA LEU A 178 1.98 -14.48 42.11
C LEU A 178 1.37 -15.50 41.12
N ILE A 179 1.33 -16.79 41.53
CA ILE A 179 0.85 -17.86 40.63
C ILE A 179 -0.60 -17.62 40.22
N VAL A 180 -1.49 -17.28 41.15
CA VAL A 180 -2.90 -17.01 40.83
C VAL A 180 -3.05 -15.77 39.98
N THR A 181 -2.22 -14.74 40.17
CA THR A 181 -2.23 -13.54 39.32
C THR A 181 -1.79 -13.90 37.90
N LEU A 182 -0.70 -14.67 37.71
CA LEU A 182 -0.23 -15.11 36.41
C LEU A 182 -1.29 -15.95 35.68
N LEU A 183 -1.94 -16.88 36.37
CA LEU A 183 -2.99 -17.71 35.79
C LEU A 183 -4.21 -16.88 35.40
N LEU A 184 -4.64 -15.94 36.22
CA LEU A 184 -5.83 -15.14 35.94
C LEU A 184 -5.59 -14.13 34.82
N CYS A 185 -4.47 -13.40 34.86
CA CYS A 185 -4.08 -12.50 33.79
C CYS A 185 -3.80 -13.25 32.48
N GLY A 186 -3.13 -14.41 32.55
CA GLY A 186 -2.91 -15.31 31.42
C GLY A 186 -4.19 -15.83 30.81
N ALA A 187 -5.19 -16.18 31.61
CA ALA A 187 -6.50 -16.58 31.15
C ALA A 187 -7.21 -15.44 30.40
N PHE A 188 -7.22 -14.21 30.93
CA PHE A 188 -7.78 -13.04 30.23
C PHE A 188 -7.05 -12.73 28.94
N TYR A 189 -5.74 -12.96 28.86
CA TYR A 189 -4.97 -12.80 27.65
C TYR A 189 -5.30 -13.88 26.63
N LEU A 190 -5.21 -15.16 27.01
CA LEU A 190 -5.34 -16.29 26.11
C LEU A 190 -6.75 -16.44 25.52
N VAL A 191 -7.80 -16.14 26.29
CA VAL A 191 -9.21 -16.25 25.86
C VAL A 191 -9.48 -15.46 24.57
N GLY A 192 -8.82 -14.32 24.36
CA GLY A 192 -8.98 -13.49 23.16
C GLY A 192 -8.00 -13.78 22.02
N THR A 193 -7.06 -14.71 22.21
CA THR A 193 -6.09 -15.03 21.15
C THR A 193 -6.71 -15.91 20.06
N ALA A 194 -6.24 -15.75 18.82
CA ALA A 194 -6.70 -16.49 17.66
C ALA A 194 -6.72 -18.00 17.91
N TRP A 195 -5.66 -18.53 18.56
CA TRP A 195 -5.57 -19.97 18.90
C TRP A 195 -6.73 -20.51 19.73
N VAL A 196 -7.28 -19.74 20.67
CA VAL A 196 -8.43 -20.15 21.49
C VAL A 196 -9.75 -19.89 20.76
N THR A 197 -9.86 -18.74 20.08
CA THR A 197 -11.09 -18.35 19.37
C THR A 197 -11.39 -19.25 18.18
N ASP A 198 -10.37 -19.73 17.46
CA ASP A 198 -10.51 -20.62 16.32
C ASP A 198 -10.97 -22.03 16.74
N LEU A 199 -10.53 -22.49 17.93
CA LEU A 199 -11.01 -23.75 18.51
C LEU A 199 -12.50 -23.67 18.96
N ALA A 200 -13.00 -22.48 19.24
CA ALA A 200 -14.35 -22.28 19.77
C ALA A 200 -15.43 -22.11 18.67
N GLY A 201 -15.01 -21.96 17.40
CA GLY A 201 -15.91 -21.69 16.27
C GLY A 201 -16.35 -20.21 16.18
N SER A 202 -17.08 -19.85 15.12
CA SER A 202 -17.32 -18.44 14.78
C SER A 202 -18.07 -17.64 15.85
N THR A 203 -19.22 -18.10 16.32
CA THR A 203 -20.08 -17.36 17.28
C THR A 203 -19.52 -17.30 18.68
N LEU A 204 -18.98 -18.40 19.18
CA LEU A 204 -18.37 -18.46 20.52
C LEU A 204 -17.01 -17.77 20.50
N GLY A 205 -16.26 -17.91 19.42
CA GLY A 205 -14.97 -17.23 19.21
C GLY A 205 -15.09 -15.72 19.25
N GLU A 206 -16.10 -15.12 18.63
CA GLU A 206 -16.37 -13.67 18.71
C GLU A 206 -16.67 -13.21 20.14
N ALA A 207 -17.46 -13.96 20.88
CA ALA A 207 -17.75 -13.65 22.28
C ALA A 207 -16.49 -13.74 23.16
N LEU A 208 -15.64 -14.75 22.95
CA LEU A 208 -14.37 -14.89 23.64
C LEU A 208 -13.39 -13.77 23.27
N ARG A 209 -13.34 -13.37 22.01
CA ARG A 209 -12.55 -12.25 21.51
C ARG A 209 -12.97 -10.93 22.17
N ALA A 210 -14.27 -10.73 22.39
CA ALA A 210 -14.79 -9.54 23.07
C ALA A 210 -14.36 -9.45 24.55
N ILE A 211 -14.14 -10.57 25.22
CA ILE A 211 -13.75 -10.67 26.63
C ILE A 211 -12.22 -10.64 26.80
N GLY A 212 -11.46 -11.09 25.80
CA GLY A 212 -10.01 -11.21 25.87
C GLY A 212 -9.28 -9.87 25.91
N THR A 213 -8.23 -9.76 26.75
CA THR A 213 -7.36 -8.57 26.77
C THR A 213 -6.39 -8.56 25.60
N GLY A 214 -6.02 -9.72 25.06
CA GLY A 214 -5.07 -9.86 23.94
C GLY A 214 -5.59 -9.23 22.65
N SER A 215 -6.82 -9.53 22.25
CA SER A 215 -7.45 -8.98 21.03
C SER A 215 -7.60 -7.45 21.07
N ARG A 216 -7.88 -6.89 22.25
CA ARG A 216 -7.96 -5.44 22.47
C ARG A 216 -6.58 -4.78 22.41
N PHE A 217 -5.55 -5.49 22.90
CA PHE A 217 -4.16 -5.03 22.80
C PHE A 217 -3.71 -4.91 21.37
N GLU A 218 -3.94 -5.95 20.54
CA GLU A 218 -3.61 -5.98 19.12
C GLU A 218 -4.29 -4.85 18.34
N SER A 219 -5.53 -4.50 18.67
CA SER A 219 -6.26 -3.39 18.05
C SER A 219 -5.53 -2.06 18.25
N ILE A 220 -5.16 -1.74 19.49
CA ILE A 220 -4.52 -0.46 19.83
C ILE A 220 -3.04 -0.43 19.38
N GLU A 221 -2.33 -1.56 19.43
CA GLU A 221 -0.93 -1.69 18.98
C GLU A 221 -0.75 -1.34 17.50
N ARG A 222 -1.77 -1.61 16.67
CA ARG A 222 -1.77 -1.25 15.24
C ARG A 222 -1.76 0.26 14.97
N GLY A 223 -1.92 1.09 16.01
CA GLY A 223 -2.02 2.55 15.89
C GLY A 223 -3.45 3.05 15.72
N VAL A 224 -4.44 2.19 15.94
CA VAL A 224 -5.87 2.51 15.88
C VAL A 224 -6.44 2.59 17.28
N ILE A 225 -6.94 3.75 17.66
CA ILE A 225 -7.57 3.95 18.98
C ILE A 225 -9.08 3.86 18.83
N ASP A 226 -9.65 2.81 19.40
CA ASP A 226 -11.09 2.62 19.51
C ASP A 226 -11.57 2.95 20.93
N LEU A 227 -12.60 3.78 21.05
CA LEU A 227 -13.14 4.16 22.36
C LEU A 227 -13.63 2.94 23.16
N ARG A 228 -14.14 1.90 22.51
CA ARG A 228 -14.59 0.66 23.14
C ARG A 228 -13.44 -0.09 23.84
N ASP A 229 -12.24 -0.10 23.24
CA ASP A 229 -11.07 -0.77 23.79
C ASP A 229 -10.53 -0.03 25.01
N LEU A 230 -10.54 1.31 24.98
CA LEU A 230 -10.21 2.13 26.15
C LEU A 230 -11.19 1.90 27.32
N ILE A 231 -12.50 1.92 27.03
CA ILE A 231 -13.54 1.71 28.06
C ILE A 231 -13.47 0.28 28.59
N TYR A 232 -13.14 -0.70 27.78
CA TYR A 232 -12.94 -2.08 28.23
C TYR A 232 -11.84 -2.17 29.31
N TYR A 233 -10.63 -1.66 29.02
CA TYR A 233 -9.53 -1.70 30.01
C TYR A 233 -9.85 -0.90 31.27
N LEU A 234 -10.48 0.28 31.14
CA LEU A 234 -10.90 1.09 32.29
C LEU A 234 -11.99 0.39 33.12
N SER A 235 -12.93 -0.29 32.47
CA SER A 235 -13.98 -1.07 33.09
C SER A 235 -13.42 -2.25 33.89
N LEU A 236 -12.48 -3.00 33.27
CA LEU A 236 -11.83 -4.13 33.92
C LEU A 236 -10.99 -3.66 35.10
N THR A 237 -10.26 -2.57 34.96
CA THR A 237 -9.50 -1.94 36.07
C THR A 237 -10.42 -1.52 37.20
N ALA A 238 -11.50 -0.81 36.91
CA ALA A 238 -12.45 -0.34 37.93
C ALA A 238 -13.14 -1.49 38.67
N LEU A 239 -13.50 -2.56 37.94
CA LEU A 239 -14.11 -3.76 38.51
C LEU A 239 -13.19 -4.41 39.55
N PHE A 240 -11.93 -4.69 39.20
CA PHE A 240 -11.01 -5.36 40.10
C PHE A 240 -10.52 -4.47 41.24
N LEU A 241 -10.41 -3.14 41.04
CA LEU A 241 -10.17 -2.22 42.17
C LEU A 241 -11.36 -2.17 43.11
N GLY A 242 -12.60 -2.19 42.60
CA GLY A 242 -13.80 -2.30 43.43
C GLY A 242 -13.86 -3.59 44.22
N LEU A 243 -13.53 -4.72 43.58
CA LEU A 243 -13.40 -6.03 44.25
C LEU A 243 -12.30 -6.02 45.33
N ASN A 244 -11.20 -5.33 45.10
CA ASN A 244 -10.12 -5.19 46.08
C ASN A 244 -10.60 -4.40 47.32
N VAL A 245 -11.28 -3.27 47.12
CA VAL A 245 -11.86 -2.50 48.25
C VAL A 245 -12.78 -3.38 49.12
N ILE A 246 -13.65 -4.18 48.48
CA ILE A 246 -14.55 -5.09 49.21
C ILE A 246 -13.78 -6.23 49.83
N SER A 247 -12.75 -6.76 49.20
CA SER A 247 -11.90 -7.77 49.83
C SER A 247 -11.31 -7.28 51.17
N LEU A 248 -10.80 -6.04 51.20
CA LEU A 248 -10.29 -5.42 52.42
C LEU A 248 -11.41 -5.13 53.44
N ASP A 249 -12.57 -4.66 53.00
CA ASP A 249 -13.72 -4.45 53.88
C ASP A 249 -14.21 -5.75 54.50
N SER A 250 -14.19 -6.84 53.71
CA SER A 250 -14.67 -8.14 54.18
C SER A 250 -13.88 -8.69 55.38
N LYS A 251 -12.61 -8.28 55.56
CA LYS A 251 -11.76 -8.69 56.66
C LYS A 251 -12.20 -8.10 58.03
N ARG A 252 -12.98 -7.01 58.00
CA ARG A 252 -13.54 -6.37 59.20
C ARG A 252 -14.94 -6.88 59.53
N TRP A 253 -15.56 -7.69 58.71
CA TRP A 253 -16.93 -8.14 58.92
C TRP A 253 -16.98 -9.24 60.02
N SER A 254 -17.70 -8.98 61.10
CA SER A 254 -17.95 -10.02 62.12
C SER A 254 -18.81 -11.16 61.57
N VAL A 255 -18.54 -12.39 62.04
CA VAL A 255 -19.28 -13.58 61.62
C VAL A 255 -20.57 -13.68 62.46
N GLY A 256 -21.60 -12.88 62.15
CA GLY A 256 -22.87 -12.90 62.89
C GLY A 256 -24.09 -12.58 61.96
N ALA A 257 -25.28 -13.04 62.41
CA ALA A 257 -26.53 -12.89 61.71
C ALA A 257 -26.90 -11.40 61.46
N ARG A 258 -26.50 -10.50 62.38
CA ARG A 258 -26.75 -9.05 62.27
C ARG A 258 -26.04 -8.38 61.09
N MET A 259 -24.89 -8.94 60.61
CA MET A 259 -24.10 -8.39 59.48
C MET A 259 -24.43 -9.06 58.16
N ALA A 260 -25.27 -10.09 58.11
CA ALA A 260 -25.62 -10.82 56.88
C ALA A 260 -26.28 -9.91 55.87
N GLY A 261 -27.15 -8.98 56.28
CA GLY A 261 -27.77 -7.99 55.40
C GLY A 261 -26.76 -7.02 54.78
N TYR A 262 -25.82 -6.54 55.59
CA TYR A 262 -24.75 -5.65 55.09
C TYR A 262 -23.85 -6.33 54.06
N ARG A 263 -23.44 -7.58 54.35
CA ARG A 263 -22.62 -8.39 53.42
C ARG A 263 -23.32 -8.62 52.10
N ARG A 264 -24.61 -9.02 52.15
CA ARG A 264 -25.41 -9.21 50.93
C ARG A 264 -25.55 -7.90 50.12
N ASN A 265 -25.80 -6.78 50.78
CA ASN A 265 -25.91 -5.49 50.11
C ASN A 265 -24.57 -5.02 49.51
N ALA A 266 -23.43 -5.27 50.18
CA ALA A 266 -22.12 -4.95 49.67
C ALA A 266 -21.78 -5.80 48.41
N LEU A 267 -22.04 -7.10 48.48
CA LEU A 267 -21.87 -8.01 47.36
C LEU A 267 -22.81 -7.66 46.20
N MET A 268 -24.07 -7.33 46.52
CA MET A 268 -25.07 -6.92 45.51
C MET A 268 -24.66 -5.63 44.81
N ARG A 269 -24.11 -4.63 45.53
CA ARG A 269 -23.59 -3.39 44.89
C ARG A 269 -22.49 -3.67 43.90
N VAL A 270 -21.54 -4.54 44.25
CA VAL A 270 -20.46 -4.89 43.30
C VAL A 270 -20.97 -5.71 42.10
N ALA A 271 -21.88 -6.64 42.35
CA ALA A 271 -22.52 -7.40 41.29
C ALA A 271 -23.26 -6.48 40.33
N LEU A 272 -23.99 -5.47 40.86
CA LEU A 272 -24.66 -4.46 40.05
C LEU A 272 -23.67 -3.56 39.28
N ILE A 273 -22.59 -3.13 39.94
CA ILE A 273 -21.53 -2.35 39.24
C ILE A 273 -20.93 -3.19 38.13
N GLY A 274 -20.56 -4.44 38.39
CA GLY A 274 -20.06 -5.37 37.41
C GLY A 274 -21.01 -5.59 36.24
N ALA A 275 -22.31 -5.82 36.54
CA ALA A 275 -23.35 -5.96 35.53
C ALA A 275 -23.50 -4.70 34.66
N ASN A 276 -23.43 -3.49 35.26
CA ASN A 276 -23.46 -2.25 34.51
C ASN A 276 -22.22 -2.07 33.62
N LEU A 277 -21.02 -2.44 34.09
CA LEU A 277 -19.81 -2.37 33.31
C LEU A 277 -19.86 -3.36 32.11
N VAL A 278 -20.38 -4.56 32.34
CA VAL A 278 -20.60 -5.55 31.25
C VAL A 278 -21.64 -5.00 30.26
N ALA A 279 -22.78 -4.49 30.76
CA ALA A 279 -23.81 -3.90 29.91
C ALA A 279 -23.28 -2.72 29.08
N LEU A 280 -22.45 -1.86 29.69
CA LEU A 280 -21.78 -0.76 28.97
C LEU A 280 -20.89 -1.26 27.83
N ASN A 281 -20.07 -2.26 28.11
CA ASN A 281 -19.17 -2.83 27.08
C ASN A 281 -19.97 -3.55 25.97
N THR A 282 -21.04 -4.27 26.32
CA THR A 282 -21.95 -4.91 25.36
C THR A 282 -22.67 -3.87 24.50
N TRP A 283 -23.12 -2.77 25.10
CA TRP A 283 -23.77 -1.68 24.37
C TRP A 283 -22.83 -0.93 23.43
N LEU A 284 -21.57 -0.76 23.81
CA LEU A 284 -20.55 -0.11 22.97
C LEU A 284 -20.01 -1.05 21.89
N TYR A 285 -20.17 -2.35 22.01
CA TYR A 285 -19.59 -3.34 21.09
C TYR A 285 -19.94 -3.12 19.62
N PRO A 286 -21.22 -2.83 19.24
CA PRO A 286 -21.59 -2.56 17.85
C PRO A 286 -21.21 -1.15 17.34
N ILE A 287 -20.74 -0.25 18.21
CA ILE A 287 -20.43 1.13 17.83
C ILE A 287 -18.99 1.20 17.30
N HIS A 288 -18.85 1.15 15.97
CA HIS A 288 -17.55 1.21 15.28
C HIS A 288 -17.16 2.64 14.86
N SER A 289 -18.08 3.61 14.94
CA SER A 289 -17.89 4.98 14.46
C SER A 289 -16.92 5.84 15.30
N LEU A 290 -16.61 5.42 16.53
CA LEU A 290 -15.73 6.16 17.45
C LEU A 290 -14.31 5.58 17.44
N ARG A 291 -13.75 5.46 16.24
CA ARG A 291 -12.42 4.92 15.97
C ARG A 291 -11.56 6.00 15.32
N VAL A 292 -10.34 6.14 15.77
CA VAL A 292 -9.35 7.08 15.21
C VAL A 292 -8.13 6.30 14.76
N ASP A 293 -7.88 6.33 13.47
CA ASP A 293 -6.67 5.79 12.86
C ASP A 293 -5.59 6.86 12.88
N LEU A 294 -4.53 6.61 13.65
CA LEU A 294 -3.38 7.51 13.81
C LEU A 294 -2.20 7.12 12.90
N THR A 295 -2.30 6.00 12.16
CA THR A 295 -1.23 5.58 11.25
C THR A 295 -0.94 6.66 10.21
N GLN A 296 0.32 6.77 9.82
CA GLN A 296 0.78 7.83 8.92
C GLN A 296 0.04 7.80 7.59
N GLN A 297 -0.30 6.60 7.10
CA GLN A 297 -0.99 6.40 5.82
C GLN A 297 -2.47 6.07 5.97
N LYS A 298 -3.00 6.08 7.21
CA LYS A 298 -4.41 5.72 7.47
C LYS A 298 -4.79 4.31 7.00
N GLU A 299 -3.88 3.36 7.22
CA GLU A 299 -3.96 1.96 6.75
C GLU A 299 -5.26 1.22 7.15
N TYR A 300 -5.96 1.69 8.18
CA TYR A 300 -7.16 1.05 8.73
C TYR A 300 -8.43 1.91 8.57
N SER A 301 -8.43 2.86 7.62
CA SER A 301 -9.60 3.68 7.30
C SER A 301 -9.71 3.89 5.79
N LEU A 302 -10.94 3.80 5.25
CA LEU A 302 -11.17 4.01 3.82
C LEU A 302 -10.77 5.42 3.40
N SER A 303 -10.24 5.54 2.19
CA SER A 303 -9.88 6.81 1.55
C SER A 303 -11.13 7.67 1.29
N PRO A 304 -10.99 8.98 1.13
CA PRO A 304 -12.08 9.82 0.65
C PRO A 304 -12.62 9.35 -0.70
N ALA A 305 -11.75 9.02 -1.64
CA ALA A 305 -12.08 8.53 -2.97
C ALA A 305 -12.94 7.25 -2.92
N THR A 306 -12.51 6.25 -2.14
CA THR A 306 -13.33 5.04 -1.92
C THR A 306 -14.69 5.38 -1.33
N ARG A 307 -14.74 6.28 -0.32
CA ARG A 307 -16.00 6.66 0.31
C ARG A 307 -16.96 7.38 -0.64
N ASP A 308 -16.42 8.24 -1.49
CA ASP A 308 -17.22 8.99 -2.45
C ASP A 308 -17.78 8.06 -3.54
N LEU A 309 -16.95 7.12 -4.04
CA LEU A 309 -17.39 6.09 -4.97
C LEU A 309 -18.55 5.26 -4.40
N ILE A 310 -18.38 4.69 -3.20
CA ILE A 310 -19.37 3.76 -2.62
C ILE A 310 -20.65 4.46 -2.11
N ARG A 311 -20.61 5.78 -1.83
CA ARG A 311 -21.79 6.56 -1.47
C ARG A 311 -22.66 6.91 -2.66
N ASN A 312 -22.07 6.96 -3.84
CA ASN A 312 -22.75 7.37 -5.07
C ASN A 312 -23.26 6.19 -5.91
N LEU A 313 -23.21 4.96 -5.36
CA LEU A 313 -23.78 3.79 -6.04
C LEU A 313 -25.27 3.99 -6.30
N SER A 314 -25.74 3.74 -7.52
CA SER A 314 -27.16 3.81 -7.89
C SER A 314 -27.92 2.54 -7.51
N GLU A 315 -27.27 1.38 -7.60
CA GLU A 315 -27.83 0.08 -7.28
C GLU A 315 -27.15 -0.53 -6.04
N PRO A 316 -27.78 -1.51 -5.37
CA PRO A 316 -27.14 -2.27 -4.30
C PRO A 316 -25.99 -3.12 -4.81
N LEU A 317 -24.84 -3.07 -4.13
CA LEU A 317 -23.68 -3.88 -4.42
C LEU A 317 -23.55 -5.01 -3.41
N LEU A 318 -23.37 -6.24 -3.88
CA LEU A 318 -23.06 -7.41 -3.05
C LEU A 318 -21.54 -7.63 -3.01
N MET A 319 -20.98 -7.68 -1.81
CA MET A 319 -19.59 -8.04 -1.53
C MET A 319 -19.59 -9.31 -0.67
N ARG A 320 -19.31 -10.47 -1.27
CA ARG A 320 -19.38 -11.76 -0.58
C ARG A 320 -18.02 -12.44 -0.52
N GLY A 321 -17.52 -12.65 0.70
CA GLY A 321 -16.31 -13.42 0.96
C GLY A 321 -16.61 -14.92 1.09
N TYR A 322 -16.03 -15.73 0.22
CA TYR A 322 -16.07 -17.18 0.30
C TYR A 322 -14.81 -17.68 0.99
N PHE A 323 -14.91 -17.99 2.29
CA PHE A 323 -13.79 -18.46 3.09
C PHE A 323 -14.15 -19.72 3.84
N SER A 324 -13.37 -20.79 3.63
CA SER A 324 -13.59 -22.05 4.36
C SER A 324 -13.15 -21.92 5.82
N GLU A 325 -13.95 -22.47 6.75
CA GLU A 325 -13.59 -22.57 8.17
C GLU A 325 -12.29 -23.35 8.38
N GLN A 326 -12.09 -24.40 7.56
CA GLN A 326 -10.85 -25.18 7.51
C GLN A 326 -10.01 -24.67 6.34
N THR A 327 -9.05 -23.82 6.61
CA THR A 327 -8.12 -23.28 5.63
C THR A 327 -6.66 -23.46 6.07
N HIS A 328 -5.71 -23.07 5.20
CA HIS A 328 -4.29 -23.15 5.53
C HIS A 328 -3.94 -22.27 6.75
N PRO A 329 -3.12 -22.73 7.72
CA PRO A 329 -2.79 -21.97 8.93
C PRO A 329 -2.20 -20.58 8.70
N LEU A 330 -1.54 -20.35 7.55
CA LEU A 330 -1.02 -19.03 7.17
C LEU A 330 -2.10 -18.10 6.62
N LEU A 331 -3.22 -18.62 6.11
CA LEU A 331 -4.34 -17.84 5.55
C LEU A 331 -5.41 -17.51 6.60
N ALA A 332 -5.62 -18.40 7.56
CA ALA A 332 -6.64 -18.23 8.60
C ALA A 332 -6.55 -16.87 9.34
N PRO A 333 -5.37 -16.35 9.71
CA PRO A 333 -5.25 -15.04 10.37
C PRO A 333 -5.63 -13.85 9.49
N LEU A 334 -5.68 -14.00 8.17
CA LEU A 334 -5.99 -12.92 7.22
C LEU A 334 -7.50 -12.69 7.07
N ILE A 335 -8.32 -13.75 7.24
CA ILE A 335 -9.78 -13.71 7.06
C ILE A 335 -10.46 -12.65 7.95
N PRO A 336 -10.14 -12.51 9.25
CA PRO A 336 -10.71 -11.46 10.07
C PRO A 336 -10.42 -10.05 9.56
N THR A 337 -9.21 -9.82 9.04
CA THR A 337 -8.82 -8.50 8.49
C THR A 337 -9.62 -8.17 7.24
N ILE A 338 -9.81 -9.17 6.36
CA ILE A 338 -10.64 -9.03 5.14
C ILE A 338 -12.09 -8.73 5.55
N ARG A 339 -12.65 -9.49 6.48
CA ARG A 339 -14.02 -9.28 7.00
C ARG A 339 -14.19 -7.88 7.59
N ASP A 340 -13.23 -7.41 8.37
CA ASP A 340 -13.27 -6.09 8.96
C ASP A 340 -13.26 -4.99 7.87
N MET A 341 -12.44 -5.14 6.83
CA MET A 341 -12.40 -4.22 5.70
C MET A 341 -13.72 -4.22 4.91
N MET A 342 -14.25 -5.39 4.55
CA MET A 342 -15.55 -5.50 3.88
C MET A 342 -16.67 -4.83 4.68
N ARG A 343 -16.65 -4.95 6.00
CA ARG A 343 -17.61 -4.29 6.89
C ARG A 343 -17.42 -2.77 6.93
N GLU A 344 -16.19 -2.26 6.80
CA GLU A 344 -15.95 -0.81 6.66
C GLU A 344 -16.59 -0.27 5.36
N TYR A 345 -16.55 -1.03 4.25
CA TYR A 345 -17.27 -0.69 3.02
C TYR A 345 -18.79 -0.64 3.23
N GLU A 346 -19.36 -1.64 3.91
CA GLU A 346 -20.79 -1.68 4.25
C GLU A 346 -21.20 -0.45 5.06
N ILE A 347 -20.46 -0.13 6.14
CA ILE A 347 -20.74 1.01 7.01
C ILE A 347 -20.59 2.33 6.25
N ALA A 348 -19.52 2.51 5.47
CA ALA A 348 -19.22 3.74 4.77
C ALA A 348 -20.18 4.02 3.61
N SER A 349 -20.74 2.97 2.97
CA SER A 349 -21.73 3.06 1.90
C SER A 349 -23.12 3.54 2.38
N GLY A 350 -23.35 3.54 3.71
CA GLY A 350 -24.68 3.86 4.25
C GLY A 350 -25.75 2.82 3.94
N GLY A 351 -25.36 1.55 3.73
CA GLY A 351 -26.24 0.41 3.44
C GLY A 351 -26.44 0.11 1.97
N ARG A 352 -25.69 0.75 1.07
CA ARG A 352 -25.70 0.44 -0.38
C ARG A 352 -24.84 -0.77 -0.73
N ILE A 353 -23.86 -1.12 0.11
CA ILE A 353 -23.09 -2.35 0.00
C ILE A 353 -23.57 -3.31 1.07
N GLN A 354 -23.84 -4.55 0.67
CA GLN A 354 -24.11 -5.67 1.55
C GLN A 354 -22.86 -6.53 1.61
N ALA A 355 -22.19 -6.55 2.77
CA ALA A 355 -20.98 -7.32 3.00
C ALA A 355 -21.30 -8.57 3.83
N GLU A 356 -20.99 -9.76 3.30
CA GLU A 356 -21.16 -11.02 4.00
C GLU A 356 -19.97 -11.96 3.80
N VAL A 357 -19.70 -12.79 4.80
CA VAL A 357 -18.67 -13.82 4.73
C VAL A 357 -19.30 -15.17 4.99
N VAL A 358 -19.15 -16.08 4.05
CA VAL A 358 -19.77 -17.39 4.06
C VAL A 358 -18.75 -18.50 3.83
N ASP A 359 -18.97 -19.69 4.42
CA ASP A 359 -18.28 -20.91 4.02
C ASP A 359 -19.19 -21.71 3.08
N PRO A 360 -18.84 -21.84 1.77
CA PRO A 360 -19.67 -22.57 0.81
C PRO A 360 -19.91 -24.04 1.19
N ARG A 361 -18.95 -24.66 1.89
CA ARG A 361 -19.05 -26.06 2.32
C ARG A 361 -20.17 -26.33 3.30
N ASN A 362 -20.64 -25.30 4.00
CA ASN A 362 -21.73 -25.45 4.96
C ASN A 362 -23.12 -25.35 4.32
N ASN A 363 -23.19 -24.98 3.02
CA ASN A 363 -24.43 -24.83 2.29
C ASN A 363 -24.25 -25.24 0.81
N GLU A 364 -24.90 -26.33 0.42
CA GLU A 364 -24.78 -26.91 -0.94
C GLU A 364 -25.26 -25.95 -2.04
N GLU A 365 -26.28 -25.12 -1.78
CA GLU A 365 -26.77 -24.13 -2.73
C GLU A 365 -25.72 -23.04 -2.99
N LEU A 366 -25.05 -22.55 -1.93
CA LEU A 366 -23.96 -21.57 -2.05
C LEU A 366 -22.71 -22.14 -2.72
N GLU A 367 -22.43 -23.42 -2.50
CA GLU A 367 -21.32 -24.11 -3.16
C GLU A 367 -21.57 -24.26 -4.66
N GLN A 368 -22.80 -24.64 -5.03
CA GLN A 368 -23.22 -24.72 -6.44
C GLN A 368 -23.22 -23.34 -7.11
N GLU A 369 -23.73 -22.30 -6.43
CA GLU A 369 -23.67 -20.92 -6.92
C GLU A 369 -22.22 -20.49 -7.17
N ALA A 370 -21.33 -20.69 -6.20
CA ALA A 370 -19.92 -20.34 -6.31
C ALA A 370 -19.24 -21.04 -7.49
N ASN A 371 -19.45 -22.36 -7.62
CA ASN A 371 -18.76 -23.17 -8.62
C ASN A 371 -19.32 -22.99 -10.04
N GLN A 372 -20.65 -22.96 -10.19
CA GLN A 372 -21.30 -22.99 -11.50
C GLN A 372 -21.60 -21.62 -12.09
N VAL A 373 -21.95 -20.65 -11.23
CA VAL A 373 -22.30 -19.30 -11.69
C VAL A 373 -21.08 -18.41 -11.76
N TYR A 374 -20.21 -18.45 -10.72
CA TYR A 374 -19.07 -17.53 -10.61
C TYR A 374 -17.73 -18.18 -10.90
N GLY A 375 -17.68 -19.49 -11.18
CA GLY A 375 -16.44 -20.21 -11.46
C GLY A 375 -15.46 -20.31 -10.28
N ILE A 376 -15.93 -20.04 -9.06
CA ILE A 376 -15.11 -20.06 -7.85
C ILE A 376 -14.92 -21.50 -7.40
N GLN A 377 -13.70 -22.03 -7.52
CA GLN A 377 -13.37 -23.39 -7.12
C GLN A 377 -12.48 -23.40 -5.88
N PRO A 378 -12.59 -24.46 -5.02
CA PRO A 378 -11.71 -24.59 -3.88
C PRO A 378 -10.27 -24.87 -4.30
N THR A 379 -9.32 -24.15 -3.73
CA THR A 379 -7.89 -24.32 -3.98
C THR A 379 -7.32 -25.42 -3.07
N PRO A 380 -6.57 -26.38 -3.60
CA PRO A 380 -5.93 -27.41 -2.78
C PRO A 380 -4.66 -26.85 -2.12
N PHE A 381 -4.61 -26.87 -0.78
CA PHE A 381 -3.44 -26.50 0.02
C PHE A 381 -2.83 -27.74 0.66
N ARG A 382 -1.52 -27.92 0.49
CA ARG A 382 -0.77 -28.98 1.16
C ARG A 382 -0.21 -28.46 2.48
N ILE A 383 -0.61 -29.09 3.57
CA ILE A 383 -0.10 -28.82 4.91
C ILE A 383 0.84 -29.95 5.28
N SER A 384 2.14 -29.66 5.31
CA SER A 384 3.16 -30.62 5.73
C SER A 384 3.39 -30.48 7.24
N GLY A 385 2.92 -31.45 8.02
CA GLY A 385 3.17 -31.55 9.44
C GLY A 385 4.29 -32.55 9.76
N ARG A 386 4.75 -32.56 11.02
CA ARG A 386 5.82 -33.50 11.46
C ARG A 386 5.42 -34.96 11.31
N TYR A 387 4.14 -35.28 11.22
CA TYR A 387 3.61 -36.63 11.28
C TYR A 387 2.60 -36.98 10.19
N GLU A 388 2.04 -35.95 9.53
CA GLU A 388 1.02 -36.14 8.48
C GLU A 388 1.15 -35.06 7.42
N ASP A 389 1.05 -35.45 6.14
CA ASP A 389 0.84 -34.55 5.01
C ASP A 389 -0.64 -34.60 4.67
N THR A 390 -1.33 -33.48 4.82
CA THR A 390 -2.75 -33.37 4.53
C THR A 390 -2.99 -32.34 3.42
N VAL A 391 -3.86 -32.66 2.46
CA VAL A 391 -4.33 -31.71 1.44
C VAL A 391 -5.70 -31.22 1.87
N ILE A 392 -5.83 -29.92 2.06
CA ILE A 392 -7.09 -29.26 2.38
C ILE A 392 -7.53 -28.44 1.18
N ASN A 393 -8.71 -28.72 0.66
CA ASN A 393 -9.34 -27.87 -0.35
C ASN A 393 -10.06 -26.72 0.37
N SER A 394 -9.73 -25.48 0.09
CA SER A 394 -10.27 -24.32 0.78
C SER A 394 -10.68 -23.22 -0.21
N TYR A 395 -11.80 -22.59 0.06
CA TYR A 395 -12.21 -21.36 -0.63
C TYR A 395 -11.50 -20.17 0.01
N PHE A 396 -10.95 -19.31 -0.83
CA PHE A 396 -10.32 -18.04 -0.41
C PHE A 396 -10.52 -17.01 -1.52
N ASN A 397 -11.76 -16.52 -1.64
CA ASN A 397 -12.18 -15.64 -2.73
C ASN A 397 -13.14 -14.57 -2.22
N ILE A 398 -13.18 -13.43 -2.91
CA ILE A 398 -14.18 -12.39 -2.69
C ILE A 398 -14.92 -12.15 -4.01
N LEU A 399 -16.23 -12.28 -3.99
CA LEU A 399 -17.12 -11.92 -5.08
C LEU A 399 -17.62 -10.50 -4.84
N ILE A 400 -17.50 -9.66 -5.86
CA ILE A 400 -18.10 -8.33 -5.91
C ILE A 400 -19.07 -8.34 -7.09
N ARG A 401 -20.36 -8.06 -6.82
CA ARG A 401 -21.41 -8.08 -7.83
C ARG A 401 -22.25 -6.80 -7.76
N TYR A 402 -22.47 -6.21 -8.91
CA TYR A 402 -23.30 -5.03 -9.10
C TYR A 402 -24.19 -5.23 -10.33
N GLY A 403 -25.50 -5.33 -10.14
CA GLY A 403 -26.41 -5.72 -11.20
C GLY A 403 -26.07 -7.10 -11.78
N ASP A 404 -25.80 -7.16 -13.08
CA ASP A 404 -25.37 -8.35 -13.83
C ASP A 404 -23.85 -8.52 -13.90
N GLN A 405 -23.08 -7.48 -13.53
CA GLN A 405 -21.63 -7.51 -13.54
C GLN A 405 -21.08 -8.14 -12.26
N SER A 406 -20.07 -8.96 -12.40
CA SER A 406 -19.38 -9.57 -11.26
C SER A 406 -17.88 -9.70 -11.50
N VAL A 407 -17.12 -9.52 -10.42
CA VAL A 407 -15.68 -9.74 -10.39
C VAL A 407 -15.35 -10.63 -9.19
N VAL A 408 -14.49 -11.62 -9.42
CA VAL A 408 -13.99 -12.51 -8.38
C VAL A 408 -12.53 -12.21 -8.12
N LEU A 409 -12.20 -11.84 -6.89
CA LEU A 409 -10.83 -11.74 -6.40
C LEU A 409 -10.42 -13.08 -5.82
N GLY A 410 -9.39 -13.69 -6.39
CA GLY A 410 -8.84 -14.95 -5.93
C GLY A 410 -7.67 -14.79 -4.95
N LEU A 411 -7.06 -15.91 -4.62
CA LEU A 411 -5.91 -15.95 -3.71
C LEU A 411 -4.77 -15.03 -4.17
N ASN A 412 -4.41 -15.10 -5.45
CA ASN A 412 -3.28 -14.34 -6.02
C ASN A 412 -3.54 -12.83 -6.08
N ASP A 413 -4.80 -12.42 -6.11
CA ASP A 413 -5.18 -11.01 -6.09
C ASP A 413 -5.11 -10.43 -4.68
N LEU A 414 -5.38 -11.26 -3.66
CA LEU A 414 -5.54 -10.83 -2.27
C LEU A 414 -4.28 -10.96 -1.42
N ILE A 415 -3.36 -11.88 -1.77
CA ILE A 415 -2.19 -12.17 -0.95
C ILE A 415 -0.88 -11.98 -1.69
N GLU A 416 0.13 -11.69 -0.91
CA GLU A 416 1.54 -11.68 -1.27
C GLU A 416 2.27 -12.72 -0.43
N VAL A 417 3.12 -13.52 -1.07
CA VAL A 417 3.87 -14.60 -0.42
C VAL A 417 5.33 -14.21 -0.35
N GLU A 418 5.82 -13.93 0.84
CA GLU A 418 7.23 -13.62 1.12
C GLU A 418 7.97 -14.86 1.61
N GLN A 419 9.12 -15.19 1.04
CA GLN A 419 10.02 -16.16 1.65
C GLN A 419 10.87 -15.49 2.74
N VAL A 420 10.82 -16.03 3.95
CA VAL A 420 11.60 -15.55 5.09
C VAL A 420 12.70 -16.56 5.38
N GLY A 421 13.93 -16.28 4.93
CA GLY A 421 15.08 -17.19 5.06
C GLY A 421 14.95 -18.45 4.19
N SER A 422 15.75 -19.46 4.47
CA SER A 422 15.85 -20.68 3.64
C SER A 422 14.67 -21.67 3.78
N SER A 423 13.72 -21.44 4.69
CA SER A 423 12.63 -22.41 4.95
C SER A 423 11.34 -21.78 5.50
N GLY A 424 11.24 -20.46 5.65
CA GLY A 424 10.06 -19.76 6.16
C GLY A 424 9.27 -19.09 5.04
N VAL A 425 7.94 -19.22 5.07
CA VAL A 425 7.01 -18.51 4.18
C VAL A 425 6.14 -17.61 5.04
N ASN A 426 6.11 -16.33 4.73
CA ASN A 426 5.21 -15.35 5.33
C ASN A 426 4.16 -14.95 4.29
N VAL A 427 2.90 -14.93 4.69
CA VAL A 427 1.79 -14.56 3.79
C VAL A 427 1.15 -13.29 4.33
N LYS A 428 1.04 -12.27 3.49
CA LYS A 428 0.45 -10.97 3.80
C LYS A 428 -0.70 -10.67 2.86
N LEU A 429 -1.62 -9.82 3.29
CA LEU A 429 -2.57 -9.19 2.37
C LEU A 429 -1.87 -8.13 1.54
N ARG A 430 -2.21 -8.05 0.27
CA ARG A 430 -1.89 -6.93 -0.62
C ARG A 430 -2.64 -5.67 -0.16
N ASN A 431 -2.67 -4.63 -0.95
CA ASN A 431 -3.48 -3.44 -0.63
C ASN A 431 -4.98 -3.73 -0.82
N LEU A 432 -5.60 -4.28 0.23
CA LEU A 432 -6.98 -4.74 0.19
C LEU A 432 -7.98 -3.63 -0.16
N GLU A 433 -7.75 -2.38 0.28
CA GLU A 433 -8.60 -1.25 -0.10
C GLU A 433 -8.52 -0.98 -1.60
N TYR A 434 -7.32 -1.00 -2.16
CA TYR A 434 -7.11 -0.82 -3.58
C TYR A 434 -7.80 -1.92 -4.39
N ASP A 435 -7.55 -3.18 -4.06
CA ASP A 435 -8.09 -4.32 -4.79
C ASP A 435 -9.63 -4.37 -4.75
N LEU A 436 -10.22 -4.08 -3.60
CA LEU A 436 -11.68 -3.99 -3.43
C LEU A 436 -12.26 -2.78 -4.18
N THR A 437 -11.68 -1.58 -4.04
CA THR A 437 -12.19 -0.36 -4.70
C THR A 437 -12.08 -0.46 -6.21
N ARG A 438 -10.96 -0.96 -6.72
CA ARG A 438 -10.75 -1.24 -8.13
C ARG A 438 -11.81 -2.21 -8.67
N SER A 439 -12.08 -3.30 -7.95
CA SER A 439 -13.09 -4.25 -8.34
C SER A 439 -14.50 -3.69 -8.27
N VAL A 440 -14.79 -2.82 -7.29
CA VAL A 440 -16.03 -2.06 -7.22
C VAL A 440 -16.17 -1.13 -8.42
N LYS A 441 -15.12 -0.36 -8.76
CA LYS A 441 -15.08 0.47 -9.97
C LYS A 441 -15.41 -0.38 -11.21
N LYS A 442 -14.72 -1.51 -11.38
CA LYS A 442 -14.88 -2.39 -12.54
C LYS A 442 -16.32 -2.89 -12.72
N VAL A 443 -17.00 -3.33 -11.66
CA VAL A 443 -18.39 -3.80 -11.77
C VAL A 443 -19.39 -2.66 -11.92
N VAL A 444 -19.17 -1.52 -11.26
CA VAL A 444 -20.04 -0.35 -11.35
C VAL A 444 -20.01 0.24 -12.74
N TYR A 445 -18.83 0.39 -13.30
CA TYR A 445 -18.68 0.97 -14.64
C TYR A 445 -19.00 -0.04 -15.75
N GLY A 446 -18.74 -1.33 -15.53
CA GLY A 446 -19.19 -2.38 -16.45
C GLY A 446 -20.72 -2.50 -16.57
N PHE A 447 -21.45 -2.09 -15.54
CA PHE A 447 -22.93 -2.11 -15.52
C PHE A 447 -23.57 -0.87 -16.16
N GLN A 448 -22.81 0.17 -16.50
CA GLN A 448 -23.39 1.39 -17.04
C GLN A 448 -24.13 1.13 -18.37
N SER A 449 -25.45 1.22 -18.34
CA SER A 449 -26.26 1.41 -19.54
C SER A 449 -26.02 2.82 -20.09
N LEU A 450 -26.28 3.05 -21.39
CA LEU A 450 -26.19 4.37 -21.98
C LEU A 450 -27.01 5.42 -21.21
N ASP A 451 -28.17 5.04 -20.71
CA ASP A 451 -29.01 5.90 -19.84
C ASP A 451 -28.25 6.36 -18.60
N SER A 452 -27.45 5.47 -17.98
CA SER A 452 -26.66 5.78 -16.80
C SER A 452 -25.48 6.69 -17.17
N VAL A 453 -24.85 6.47 -18.35
CA VAL A 453 -23.80 7.34 -18.87
C VAL A 453 -24.34 8.76 -19.04
N PHE A 454 -25.45 8.93 -19.77
CA PHE A 454 -26.05 10.24 -19.98
C PHE A 454 -26.53 10.89 -18.67
N ALA A 455 -27.02 10.09 -17.70
CA ALA A 455 -27.43 10.61 -16.39
C ALA A 455 -26.25 11.11 -15.54
N SER A 456 -25.07 10.55 -15.72
CA SER A 456 -23.86 10.91 -14.94
C SER A 456 -23.17 12.17 -15.45
N LEU A 457 -23.39 12.56 -16.72
CA LEU A 457 -22.77 13.73 -17.33
C LEU A 457 -23.41 15.03 -16.85
N SER A 458 -22.56 16.01 -16.51
CA SER A 458 -23.01 17.36 -16.09
C SER A 458 -23.47 18.21 -17.24
N GLU A 459 -22.87 18.03 -18.43
CA GLU A 459 -23.17 18.75 -19.67
C GLU A 459 -23.71 17.80 -20.75
N PRO A 460 -24.51 18.31 -21.71
CA PRO A 460 -24.94 17.51 -22.86
C PRO A 460 -23.76 17.12 -23.76
N VAL A 461 -23.75 15.87 -24.18
CA VAL A 461 -22.82 15.35 -25.19
C VAL A 461 -23.09 16.02 -26.53
N LYS A 462 -22.07 16.46 -27.23
CA LYS A 462 -22.20 16.99 -28.59
C LYS A 462 -21.59 16.00 -29.59
N LEU A 463 -22.40 15.49 -30.49
CA LEU A 463 -21.98 14.66 -31.62
C LEU A 463 -22.05 15.51 -32.90
N THR A 464 -20.91 15.92 -33.43
CA THR A 464 -20.82 16.68 -34.68
C THR A 464 -20.31 15.79 -35.78
N VAL A 465 -21.08 15.64 -36.82
CA VAL A 465 -20.71 14.89 -38.04
C VAL A 465 -20.17 15.85 -39.08
N LEU A 466 -18.93 15.65 -39.46
CA LEU A 466 -18.27 16.41 -40.51
C LEU A 466 -18.39 15.64 -41.83
N VAL A 467 -19.18 16.15 -42.78
CA VAL A 467 -19.39 15.48 -44.05
C VAL A 467 -19.44 16.48 -45.19
N THR A 468 -18.90 16.09 -46.35
CA THR A 468 -18.96 16.87 -47.57
C THR A 468 -19.78 16.10 -48.62
N PRO A 469 -21.08 16.27 -48.68
CA PRO A 469 -21.97 15.43 -49.50
C PRO A 469 -21.65 15.48 -50.99
N GLU A 470 -21.19 16.62 -51.51
CA GLU A 470 -20.99 16.85 -52.94
C GLU A 470 -19.79 16.07 -53.51
N THR A 471 -18.79 15.77 -52.70
CA THR A 471 -17.54 15.11 -53.12
C THR A 471 -17.40 13.70 -52.53
N LEU A 472 -18.41 13.23 -51.78
CA LEU A 472 -18.41 11.91 -51.18
C LEU A 472 -18.40 10.81 -52.24
N PRO A 473 -17.52 9.78 -52.15
CA PRO A 473 -17.54 8.64 -53.08
C PRO A 473 -18.92 7.94 -53.11
N ALA A 474 -19.31 7.43 -54.30
CA ALA A 474 -20.59 6.75 -54.47
C ALA A 474 -20.78 5.51 -53.52
N SER A 475 -19.66 4.88 -53.14
CA SER A 475 -19.68 3.78 -52.15
C SER A 475 -19.99 4.20 -50.72
N LEU A 476 -19.88 5.49 -50.42
CA LEU A 476 -20.14 6.07 -49.10
C LEU A 476 -21.38 6.96 -49.05
N SER A 477 -22.15 7.03 -50.15
CA SER A 477 -23.31 7.92 -50.31
C SER A 477 -24.39 7.72 -49.26
N ASP A 478 -24.53 6.50 -48.75
CA ASP A 478 -25.58 6.15 -47.78
C ASP A 478 -25.16 6.34 -46.31
N VAL A 479 -23.83 6.48 -46.08
CA VAL A 479 -23.27 6.55 -44.71
C VAL A 479 -23.78 7.75 -43.90
N PRO A 480 -23.90 8.96 -44.46
CA PRO A 480 -24.47 10.08 -43.71
C PRO A 480 -25.89 9.78 -43.20
N SER A 481 -26.73 9.15 -44.01
CA SER A 481 -28.12 8.80 -43.61
C SER A 481 -28.14 7.69 -42.55
N ILE A 482 -27.16 6.78 -42.54
CA ILE A 482 -27.04 5.77 -41.51
C ILE A 482 -26.60 6.43 -40.20
N ILE A 483 -25.65 7.36 -40.22
CA ILE A 483 -25.22 8.11 -39.05
C ILE A 483 -26.37 8.95 -38.49
N ASP A 484 -27.18 9.61 -39.35
CA ASP A 484 -28.37 10.36 -38.90
C ASP A 484 -29.36 9.44 -38.17
N SER A 485 -29.61 8.23 -38.69
CA SER A 485 -30.49 7.24 -38.07
C SER A 485 -29.96 6.78 -36.68
N VAL A 486 -28.68 6.47 -36.61
CA VAL A 486 -28.05 6.08 -35.36
C VAL A 486 -28.07 7.19 -34.31
N ALA A 487 -27.79 8.44 -34.74
CA ALA A 487 -27.80 9.59 -33.87
C ALA A 487 -29.24 9.92 -33.37
N GLU A 488 -30.25 9.74 -34.22
CA GLU A 488 -31.67 9.91 -33.82
C GLU A 488 -32.10 8.87 -32.78
N ASP A 489 -31.74 7.61 -32.98
CA ASP A 489 -32.00 6.52 -32.05
C ASP A 489 -31.31 6.75 -30.70
N LEU A 490 -30.02 7.09 -30.70
CA LEU A 490 -29.27 7.45 -29.49
C LEU A 490 -29.85 8.68 -28.80
N GLY A 491 -30.35 9.65 -29.58
CA GLY A 491 -31.05 10.83 -29.07
C GLY A 491 -32.37 10.51 -28.35
N GLN A 492 -33.09 9.45 -28.76
CA GLN A 492 -34.27 8.97 -28.07
C GLN A 492 -33.94 8.40 -26.68
N ASP A 493 -32.81 7.66 -26.59
CA ASP A 493 -32.31 7.10 -25.33
C ASP A 493 -31.72 8.20 -24.41
N ALA A 494 -31.02 9.19 -25.01
CA ALA A 494 -30.33 10.26 -24.27
C ALA A 494 -31.23 11.43 -23.85
N GLY A 495 -32.41 11.62 -24.47
CA GLY A 495 -33.27 12.81 -24.27
C GLY A 495 -32.53 14.11 -24.59
N ASP A 496 -32.59 15.08 -23.67
CA ASP A 496 -31.96 16.40 -23.86
C ASP A 496 -30.41 16.37 -23.64
N LYS A 497 -29.80 15.21 -23.36
CA LYS A 497 -28.38 15.06 -23.06
C LYS A 497 -27.51 14.77 -24.28
N LEU A 498 -28.05 14.56 -25.46
CA LEU A 498 -27.34 14.42 -26.72
C LEU A 498 -27.72 15.55 -27.67
N VAL A 499 -26.73 16.33 -28.09
CA VAL A 499 -26.88 17.35 -29.13
C VAL A 499 -26.18 16.87 -30.39
N TYR A 500 -26.95 16.60 -31.42
CA TYR A 500 -26.46 16.13 -32.70
C TYR A 500 -26.52 17.23 -33.76
N LYS A 501 -25.47 17.36 -34.58
CA LYS A 501 -25.43 18.24 -35.74
C LYS A 501 -24.53 17.67 -36.84
N THR A 502 -24.90 17.96 -38.09
CA THR A 502 -24.10 17.67 -39.27
C THR A 502 -23.59 18.98 -39.89
N VAL A 503 -22.31 19.03 -40.17
CA VAL A 503 -21.62 20.24 -40.67
C VAL A 503 -20.78 19.89 -41.92
N ASN A 504 -20.90 20.71 -42.95
CA ASN A 504 -19.96 20.69 -44.06
C ASN A 504 -18.80 21.65 -43.78
N PRO A 505 -17.55 21.17 -43.55
CA PRO A 505 -16.44 22.03 -43.17
C PRO A 505 -16.14 23.15 -44.17
N TYR A 506 -16.39 22.93 -45.44
CA TYR A 506 -16.16 23.98 -46.46
C TYR A 506 -17.16 25.14 -46.37
N ASP A 507 -18.33 24.91 -45.81
CA ASP A 507 -19.37 25.90 -45.59
C ASP A 507 -19.40 26.45 -44.17
N ALA A 508 -18.67 25.85 -43.24
CA ALA A 508 -18.70 26.14 -41.78
C ALA A 508 -18.41 27.60 -41.46
N ALA A 509 -17.43 28.21 -42.13
CA ALA A 509 -17.08 29.62 -41.92
C ALA A 509 -18.22 30.56 -42.33
N SER A 510 -18.99 30.23 -43.37
CA SER A 510 -20.13 31.00 -43.85
C SER A 510 -21.39 30.77 -42.97
N ALA A 511 -21.48 29.62 -42.32
CA ALA A 511 -22.52 29.24 -41.39
C ALA A 511 -22.33 29.81 -39.94
N GLY A 512 -21.20 30.50 -39.68
CA GLY A 512 -20.90 31.06 -38.37
C GLY A 512 -20.20 30.06 -37.42
N GLU A 513 -19.73 28.96 -37.94
CA GLU A 513 -18.99 27.87 -37.23
C GLU A 513 -17.53 27.83 -37.74
N ALA A 514 -16.81 28.94 -37.61
CA ALA A 514 -15.46 29.12 -38.15
C ALA A 514 -14.44 28.12 -37.50
N ASP A 515 -14.69 27.67 -36.30
CA ASP A 515 -13.99 26.65 -35.52
C ASP A 515 -14.10 25.24 -36.13
N LEU A 516 -15.02 25.01 -37.09
CA LEU A 516 -15.18 23.76 -37.84
C LEU A 516 -14.77 23.92 -39.31
N SER A 517 -14.12 25.03 -39.67
CA SER A 517 -13.56 25.22 -41.00
C SER A 517 -12.39 24.26 -41.25
N PRO A 518 -12.05 23.93 -42.51
CA PRO A 518 -10.93 23.03 -42.83
C PRO A 518 -9.62 23.40 -42.14
N GLN A 519 -9.31 24.68 -42.04
CA GLN A 519 -8.12 25.19 -41.38
C GLN A 519 -8.19 24.92 -39.86
N ALA A 520 -9.28 25.27 -39.21
CA ALA A 520 -9.44 25.07 -37.79
C ALA A 520 -9.49 23.59 -37.39
N LEU A 521 -10.11 22.74 -38.22
CA LEU A 521 -10.13 21.28 -38.01
C LEU A 521 -8.72 20.69 -38.11
N SER A 522 -7.91 21.17 -39.03
CA SER A 522 -6.52 20.77 -39.17
C SER A 522 -5.69 21.21 -37.96
N ASP A 523 -5.81 22.48 -37.55
CA ASP A 523 -4.96 23.11 -36.53
C ASP A 523 -5.33 22.61 -35.12
N THR A 524 -6.63 22.37 -34.86
CA THR A 524 -7.11 22.01 -33.53
C THR A 524 -7.20 20.50 -33.30
N TYR A 525 -7.70 19.76 -34.29
CA TYR A 525 -8.02 18.33 -34.15
C TYR A 525 -7.16 17.44 -35.06
N GLY A 526 -6.26 18.00 -35.90
CA GLY A 526 -5.47 17.24 -36.86
C GLY A 526 -6.30 16.56 -37.95
N ILE A 527 -7.55 16.99 -38.16
CA ILE A 527 -8.47 16.37 -39.09
C ILE A 527 -8.18 16.89 -40.50
N GLN A 528 -7.84 15.99 -41.42
CA GLN A 528 -7.64 16.25 -42.82
C GLN A 528 -8.74 15.61 -43.68
N PRO A 529 -9.11 16.23 -44.83
CA PRO A 529 -10.06 15.61 -45.73
C PRO A 529 -9.46 14.38 -46.40
N PHE A 530 -10.28 13.38 -46.67
CA PHE A 530 -9.91 12.24 -47.49
C PHE A 530 -9.93 12.56 -48.96
N ALA A 531 -9.04 11.98 -49.77
CA ALA A 531 -9.08 12.08 -51.22
C ALA A 531 -10.26 11.26 -51.77
N ALA A 532 -11.09 11.86 -52.57
CA ALA A 532 -12.26 11.18 -53.12
C ALA A 532 -11.86 10.07 -54.15
N SER A 533 -10.70 10.19 -54.79
CA SER A 533 -10.15 9.20 -55.69
C SER A 533 -8.66 9.52 -55.93
N LEU A 534 -7.87 8.48 -56.24
CA LEU A 534 -6.44 8.59 -56.62
C LEU A 534 -6.14 9.52 -57.81
N PHE A 535 -7.17 9.87 -58.62
CA PHE A 535 -7.00 10.66 -59.83
C PHE A 535 -7.83 11.95 -59.81
N SER A 536 -8.50 12.31 -58.71
CA SER A 536 -9.25 13.53 -58.55
C SER A 536 -8.58 14.42 -57.49
N SER A 537 -8.61 15.71 -57.74
CA SER A 537 -8.23 16.72 -56.74
C SER A 537 -9.35 16.96 -55.70
N ASP A 538 -10.48 16.26 -55.82
CA ASP A 538 -11.61 16.42 -54.96
C ASP A 538 -11.38 15.69 -53.62
N THR A 539 -11.62 16.37 -52.53
CA THR A 539 -11.50 15.86 -51.16
C THR A 539 -12.84 15.89 -50.46
N TYR A 540 -13.02 14.99 -49.50
CA TYR A 540 -14.25 14.93 -48.71
C TYR A 540 -13.95 14.73 -47.23
N TYR A 541 -14.82 15.22 -46.36
CA TYR A 541 -14.82 14.92 -44.92
C TYR A 541 -15.86 13.82 -44.65
N LEU A 542 -15.54 12.89 -43.79
CA LEU A 542 -16.43 11.92 -43.17
C LEU A 542 -15.82 11.55 -41.81
N HIS A 543 -16.05 12.39 -40.83
CA HIS A 543 -15.52 12.26 -39.48
C HIS A 543 -16.62 12.56 -38.45
N LEU A 544 -16.53 11.96 -37.25
CA LEU A 544 -17.42 12.26 -36.16
C LEU A 544 -16.59 12.89 -35.02
N LEU A 545 -17.04 14.02 -34.50
CA LEU A 545 -16.50 14.69 -33.33
C LEU A 545 -17.46 14.44 -32.18
N LEU A 546 -16.99 13.77 -31.14
CA LEU A 546 -17.70 13.52 -29.91
C LEU A 546 -17.10 14.39 -28.80
N GLU A 547 -17.88 15.38 -28.32
CA GLU A 547 -17.48 16.26 -27.23
C GLU A 547 -18.23 15.86 -25.96
N VAL A 548 -17.51 15.49 -24.91
CA VAL A 548 -18.05 15.06 -23.62
C VAL A 548 -17.29 15.81 -22.51
N GLU A 549 -18.00 16.59 -21.69
CA GLU A 549 -17.44 17.37 -20.56
C GLU A 549 -16.22 18.24 -20.91
N GLY A 550 -16.17 18.74 -22.15
CA GLY A 550 -15.09 19.60 -22.65
C GLY A 550 -13.94 18.87 -23.33
N GLU A 551 -13.95 17.54 -23.29
CA GLU A 551 -13.00 16.72 -24.07
C GLU A 551 -13.61 16.35 -25.43
N THR A 552 -12.79 16.44 -26.48
CA THR A 552 -13.22 16.12 -27.86
C THR A 552 -12.50 14.90 -28.37
N GLN A 553 -13.25 13.88 -28.74
CA GLN A 553 -12.76 12.66 -29.38
C GLN A 553 -13.11 12.65 -30.86
N VAL A 554 -12.13 12.40 -31.72
CA VAL A 554 -12.36 12.22 -33.16
C VAL A 554 -12.58 10.75 -33.44
N LEU A 555 -13.72 10.40 -34.01
CA LEU A 555 -14.04 9.05 -34.47
C LEU A 555 -13.93 8.98 -35.98
N TYR A 556 -13.23 7.98 -36.45
CA TYR A 556 -13.06 7.68 -37.88
C TYR A 556 -13.96 6.49 -38.22
N PRO A 557 -15.08 6.68 -38.90
CA PRO A 557 -15.91 5.55 -39.29
C PRO A 557 -15.10 4.47 -40.02
N SER A 558 -15.04 3.28 -39.46
CA SER A 558 -14.21 2.16 -39.94
C SER A 558 -15.08 0.90 -40.13
N GLY A 559 -14.56 -0.11 -40.80
CA GLY A 559 -15.25 -1.37 -41.05
C GLY A 559 -16.28 -1.34 -42.18
N ASN A 560 -17.37 -2.08 -42.00
CA ASN A 560 -18.41 -2.21 -43.00
C ASN A 560 -19.39 -1.03 -43.06
N LEU A 561 -19.24 -0.05 -42.17
CA LEU A 561 -20.08 1.16 -42.07
C LEU A 561 -21.59 0.84 -41.96
N SER A 562 -21.91 -0.33 -41.38
CA SER A 562 -23.30 -0.70 -41.13
C SER A 562 -23.87 0.09 -39.92
N GLU A 563 -25.18 0.21 -39.87
CA GLU A 563 -25.86 0.87 -38.74
C GLU A 563 -25.45 0.27 -37.38
N ALA A 564 -25.32 -1.08 -37.30
CA ALA A 564 -24.89 -1.76 -36.06
C ALA A 564 -23.44 -1.45 -35.69
N ASP A 565 -22.53 -1.39 -36.69
CA ASP A 565 -21.11 -1.11 -36.47
C ASP A 565 -20.91 0.34 -35.99
N LEU A 566 -21.53 1.30 -36.68
CA LEU A 566 -21.49 2.71 -36.33
C LEU A 566 -22.10 3.00 -34.98
N ARG A 567 -23.25 2.36 -34.68
CA ARG A 567 -23.87 2.46 -33.33
C ARG A 567 -22.92 1.94 -32.27
N THR A 568 -22.31 0.77 -32.47
CA THR A 568 -21.37 0.17 -31.52
C THR A 568 -20.13 1.08 -31.31
N GLU A 569 -19.63 1.70 -32.36
CA GLU A 569 -18.50 2.61 -32.31
C GLU A 569 -18.82 3.89 -31.51
N ILE A 570 -19.96 4.51 -31.79
CA ILE A 570 -20.42 5.71 -31.06
C ILE A 570 -20.74 5.38 -29.60
N GLU A 571 -21.46 4.28 -29.33
CA GLU A 571 -21.74 3.83 -27.96
C GLU A 571 -20.47 3.51 -27.19
N SER A 572 -19.49 2.87 -27.83
CA SER A 572 -18.20 2.57 -27.21
C SER A 572 -17.42 3.85 -26.89
N ALA A 573 -17.46 4.84 -27.80
CA ALA A 573 -16.84 6.14 -27.57
C ALA A 573 -17.51 6.92 -26.42
N LEU A 574 -18.85 6.92 -26.38
CA LEU A 574 -19.60 7.50 -25.27
C LEU A 574 -19.29 6.87 -23.92
N LYS A 575 -19.22 5.54 -23.88
CA LYS A 575 -18.86 4.81 -22.68
C LYS A 575 -17.41 5.09 -22.25
N ARG A 576 -16.47 5.21 -23.21
CA ARG A 576 -15.07 5.56 -22.92
C ARG A 576 -14.91 6.98 -22.38
N ALA A 577 -15.66 7.91 -22.92
CA ALA A 577 -15.64 9.30 -22.46
C ALA A 577 -16.35 9.53 -21.11
N ALA A 578 -17.17 8.56 -20.69
CA ALA A 578 -17.82 8.63 -19.38
C ALA A 578 -16.78 8.43 -18.25
N PRO A 579 -16.85 9.19 -17.15
CA PRO A 579 -15.95 9.02 -16.01
C PRO A 579 -15.97 7.58 -15.50
N GLY A 580 -14.83 6.89 -15.56
CA GLY A 580 -14.62 5.59 -14.92
C GLY A 580 -14.60 4.36 -15.79
N PHE A 581 -14.60 4.46 -17.10
CA PHE A 581 -14.44 3.31 -17.98
C PHE A 581 -13.00 2.73 -17.91
N LEU A 582 -12.84 1.43 -18.26
CA LEU A 582 -11.50 0.84 -18.35
C LEU A 582 -10.70 1.56 -19.44
N LYS A 583 -9.63 2.22 -19.05
CA LYS A 583 -8.73 2.94 -19.94
C LYS A 583 -7.96 1.99 -20.84
N THR A 584 -7.69 2.40 -22.07
CA THR A 584 -6.95 1.63 -23.06
C THR A 584 -5.49 2.07 -23.07
N VAL A 585 -4.59 1.11 -22.84
CA VAL A 585 -3.14 1.31 -22.98
C VAL A 585 -2.68 0.77 -24.32
N GLY A 586 -2.23 1.65 -25.19
CA GLY A 586 -1.54 1.26 -26.43
C GLY A 586 -0.09 0.90 -26.11
N LEU A 587 0.27 -0.35 -26.30
CA LEU A 587 1.62 -0.84 -26.04
C LEU A 587 2.37 -1.03 -27.34
N TRP A 588 3.46 -0.28 -27.53
CA TRP A 588 4.38 -0.48 -28.63
C TRP A 588 5.62 -1.23 -28.14
N LEU A 589 5.99 -2.27 -28.86
CA LEU A 589 7.17 -3.11 -28.58
C LEU A 589 7.96 -3.27 -29.88
N PRO A 590 9.30 -3.36 -29.83
CA PRO A 590 10.10 -3.59 -31.03
C PRO A 590 9.79 -4.94 -31.64
N THR A 591 9.71 -4.98 -32.99
CA THR A 591 9.51 -6.23 -33.70
C THR A 591 10.81 -7.05 -33.64
N GLN A 592 10.75 -8.18 -32.96
CA GLN A 592 11.89 -9.08 -32.82
C GLN A 592 11.68 -10.30 -33.73
N GLU A 593 12.50 -10.42 -34.78
CA GLU A 593 12.47 -11.60 -35.59
C GLU A 593 13.32 -12.73 -34.99
N PRO A 594 12.81 -13.99 -34.96
CA PRO A 594 13.62 -15.11 -34.55
C PRO A 594 14.86 -15.26 -35.41
N VAL A 595 16.03 -15.27 -34.78
CA VAL A 595 17.31 -15.37 -35.47
C VAL A 595 17.66 -16.85 -35.68
N GLN A 596 17.93 -17.24 -36.92
CA GLN A 596 18.40 -18.59 -37.22
C GLN A 596 19.86 -18.74 -36.78
N ASP A 597 20.12 -19.65 -35.86
CA ASP A 597 21.49 -20.02 -35.46
C ASP A 597 22.26 -20.55 -36.67
N PRO A 598 23.35 -19.89 -37.10
CA PRO A 598 24.08 -20.27 -38.29
C PRO A 598 24.71 -21.66 -38.28
N TYR A 599 24.89 -22.25 -37.06
CA TYR A 599 25.56 -23.55 -36.87
C TYR A 599 24.58 -24.71 -36.66
N THR A 600 23.51 -24.45 -35.90
CA THR A 600 22.52 -25.49 -35.59
C THR A 600 21.32 -25.45 -36.53
N GLY A 601 21.13 -24.34 -37.27
CA GLY A 601 19.97 -24.13 -38.12
C GLY A 601 18.65 -24.01 -37.36
N GLN A 602 18.71 -23.96 -36.04
CA GLN A 602 17.52 -23.80 -35.18
C GLN A 602 17.15 -22.32 -35.09
N MET A 603 15.86 -22.03 -35.07
CA MET A 603 15.36 -20.70 -34.79
C MET A 603 15.54 -20.42 -33.30
N GLN A 604 16.34 -19.45 -32.93
CA GLN A 604 16.45 -18.97 -31.56
C GLN A 604 15.36 -17.93 -31.32
N GLN A 605 14.64 -18.09 -30.22
CA GLN A 605 13.70 -17.11 -29.73
C GLN A 605 14.43 -15.81 -29.34
N PRO A 606 13.81 -14.65 -29.48
CA PRO A 606 14.36 -13.39 -29.00
C PRO A 606 14.79 -13.52 -27.53
N LEU A 607 15.88 -12.88 -27.15
CA LEU A 607 16.37 -12.88 -25.77
C LEU A 607 15.47 -12.06 -24.85
N SER A 608 15.01 -10.92 -25.34
CA SER A 608 14.14 -9.98 -24.62
C SER A 608 12.68 -10.21 -24.94
N SER A 609 11.84 -10.10 -23.93
CA SER A 609 10.38 -10.09 -24.04
C SER A 609 9.79 -9.27 -22.90
N TRP A 610 8.58 -8.75 -23.09
CA TRP A 610 7.87 -7.91 -22.12
C TRP A 610 6.45 -8.41 -21.85
N ASP A 611 6.26 -9.72 -21.93
CA ASP A 611 4.98 -10.37 -21.74
C ASP A 611 4.47 -10.25 -20.30
N THR A 612 5.39 -10.24 -19.30
CA THR A 612 5.05 -10.01 -17.90
C THR A 612 4.50 -8.61 -17.69
N ALA A 613 5.14 -7.59 -18.25
CA ALA A 613 4.66 -6.20 -18.15
C ALA A 613 3.29 -6.04 -18.83
N ARG A 614 3.11 -6.60 -20.03
CA ARG A 614 1.83 -6.62 -20.75
C ARG A 614 0.75 -7.33 -19.94
N SER A 615 1.04 -8.50 -19.42
CA SER A 615 0.11 -9.30 -18.61
C SER A 615 -0.27 -8.59 -17.31
N TYR A 616 0.68 -7.91 -16.68
CA TYR A 616 0.45 -7.14 -15.47
C TYR A 616 -0.49 -5.94 -15.72
N LEU A 617 -0.24 -5.17 -16.77
CA LEU A 617 -1.11 -4.05 -17.17
C LEU A 617 -2.51 -4.54 -17.57
N SER A 618 -2.63 -5.69 -18.24
CA SER A 618 -3.93 -6.23 -18.67
C SER A 618 -4.87 -6.63 -17.55
N GLN A 619 -4.38 -6.69 -16.31
CA GLN A 619 -5.23 -6.90 -15.14
C GLN A 619 -6.13 -5.68 -14.88
N ASP A 620 -5.65 -4.47 -15.19
CA ASP A 620 -6.30 -3.19 -14.85
C ASP A 620 -6.80 -2.40 -16.04
N TYR A 621 -6.16 -2.59 -17.19
CA TYR A 621 -6.41 -1.83 -18.42
C TYR A 621 -6.74 -2.77 -19.58
N ARG A 622 -7.37 -2.21 -20.59
CA ARG A 622 -7.40 -2.85 -21.89
C ARG A 622 -6.06 -2.57 -22.58
N VAL A 623 -5.21 -3.58 -22.70
CA VAL A 623 -3.90 -3.44 -23.34
C VAL A 623 -3.97 -3.91 -24.79
N GLU A 624 -3.67 -3.01 -25.71
CA GLU A 624 -3.62 -3.28 -27.14
C GLU A 624 -2.21 -3.05 -27.65
N GLN A 625 -1.67 -4.00 -28.41
CA GLN A 625 -0.42 -3.79 -29.12
C GLN A 625 -0.71 -2.94 -30.34
N VAL A 626 -0.05 -1.77 -30.41
CA VAL A 626 -0.32 -0.79 -31.47
C VAL A 626 0.71 -0.88 -32.60
N ASP A 627 0.22 -0.76 -33.84
CA ASP A 627 1.02 -0.58 -35.02
C ASP A 627 0.99 0.91 -35.40
N LEU A 628 2.14 1.57 -35.37
CA LEU A 628 2.29 3.00 -35.61
C LEU A 628 2.77 3.33 -37.02
N THR A 629 2.98 2.33 -37.87
CA THR A 629 3.46 2.52 -39.26
C THR A 629 2.54 3.37 -40.13
N SER A 630 1.26 3.46 -39.76
CA SER A 630 0.29 4.35 -40.39
C SER A 630 0.47 5.83 -40.07
N GLY A 631 1.42 6.19 -39.19
CA GLY A 631 1.62 7.56 -38.71
C GLY A 631 0.57 8.03 -37.70
N ARG A 632 -0.23 7.11 -37.12
CA ARG A 632 -1.30 7.43 -36.18
C ARG A 632 -1.36 6.43 -35.04
N VAL A 633 -1.65 6.93 -33.85
CA VAL A 633 -2.08 6.12 -32.74
C VAL A 633 -3.60 5.91 -32.83
N PRO A 634 -4.13 4.70 -32.62
CA PRO A 634 -5.56 4.44 -32.61
C PRO A 634 -6.32 5.40 -31.68
N GLY A 635 -7.50 5.83 -32.08
CA GLY A 635 -8.26 6.87 -31.34
C GLY A 635 -8.84 6.41 -30.00
N ASP A 636 -8.82 5.11 -29.72
CA ASP A 636 -9.27 4.51 -28.47
C ASP A 636 -8.13 4.30 -27.44
N VAL A 637 -6.91 4.71 -27.77
CA VAL A 637 -5.77 4.66 -26.84
C VAL A 637 -5.79 5.89 -25.94
N ASP A 638 -5.83 5.66 -24.61
CA ASP A 638 -5.76 6.72 -23.61
C ASP A 638 -4.31 7.04 -23.18
N VAL A 639 -3.44 6.04 -23.18
CA VAL A 639 -2.00 6.17 -22.87
C VAL A 639 -1.19 5.33 -23.83
N LEU A 640 -0.15 5.92 -24.41
CA LEU A 640 0.81 5.22 -25.24
C LEU A 640 2.05 4.85 -24.42
N VAL A 641 2.35 3.57 -24.32
CA VAL A 641 3.54 3.03 -23.64
C VAL A 641 4.49 2.46 -24.68
N LEU A 642 5.70 2.99 -24.72
CA LEU A 642 6.77 2.56 -25.62
C LEU A 642 7.88 1.93 -24.78
N ILE A 643 8.16 0.65 -25.02
CA ILE A 643 9.23 -0.08 -24.31
C ILE A 643 10.30 -0.46 -25.33
N ALA A 644 11.55 -0.14 -25.01
CA ALA A 644 12.72 -0.36 -25.86
C ALA A 644 12.49 0.14 -27.31
N PRO A 645 12.21 1.43 -27.53
CA PRO A 645 11.85 1.98 -28.84
C PRO A 645 13.07 2.02 -29.76
N GLN A 646 13.40 0.88 -30.36
CA GLN A 646 14.50 0.71 -31.30
C GLN A 646 13.98 0.32 -32.69
N GLY A 647 14.67 0.78 -33.75
CA GLY A 647 14.30 0.49 -35.16
C GLY A 647 12.98 1.11 -35.58
N MET A 648 12.57 2.21 -34.95
CA MET A 648 11.33 2.94 -35.31
C MET A 648 11.50 3.68 -36.65
N SER A 649 10.51 3.53 -37.52
CA SER A 649 10.44 4.30 -38.75
C SER A 649 10.08 5.78 -38.48
N GLU A 650 10.29 6.65 -39.47
CA GLU A 650 9.92 8.06 -39.34
C GLU A 650 8.40 8.24 -39.17
N GLU A 651 7.60 7.35 -39.79
CA GLU A 651 6.16 7.33 -39.65
C GLU A 651 5.71 6.99 -38.22
N GLU A 652 6.40 6.02 -37.59
CA GLU A 652 6.12 5.65 -36.22
C GLU A 652 6.51 6.77 -35.22
N ARG A 653 7.67 7.42 -35.45
CA ARG A 653 8.09 8.60 -34.67
C ARG A 653 7.09 9.75 -34.80
N PHE A 654 6.60 9.98 -36.01
CA PHE A 654 5.58 10.98 -36.31
C PHE A 654 4.27 10.65 -35.55
N ALA A 655 3.87 9.37 -35.52
CA ALA A 655 2.69 8.96 -34.76
C ALA A 655 2.81 9.28 -33.28
N VAL A 656 3.99 9.04 -32.67
CA VAL A 656 4.25 9.35 -31.24
C VAL A 656 4.20 10.85 -31.00
N ASP A 657 4.90 11.65 -31.85
CA ASP A 657 4.90 13.10 -31.74
C ASP A 657 3.48 13.67 -31.84
N GLN A 658 2.74 13.30 -32.86
CA GLN A 658 1.38 13.82 -33.08
C GLN A 658 0.37 13.33 -32.01
N TYR A 659 0.60 12.18 -31.40
CA TYR A 659 -0.22 11.74 -30.27
C TYR A 659 0.00 12.64 -29.05
N LEU A 660 1.25 12.98 -28.74
CA LEU A 660 1.57 13.93 -27.68
C LEU A 660 1.03 15.34 -28.00
N MET A 661 1.11 15.78 -29.27
CA MET A 661 0.59 17.08 -29.73
C MET A 661 -0.93 17.19 -29.60
N ARG A 662 -1.66 16.09 -29.67
CA ARG A 662 -3.11 16.05 -29.40
C ARG A 662 -3.49 16.13 -27.91
N GLY A 663 -2.49 16.19 -27.01
CA GLY A 663 -2.70 16.16 -25.57
C GLY A 663 -2.66 14.74 -24.97
N GLY A 664 -2.26 13.75 -25.77
CA GLY A 664 -2.08 12.37 -25.32
C GLY A 664 -0.99 12.23 -24.26
N ALA A 665 -1.05 11.15 -23.49
CA ALA A 665 -0.04 10.80 -22.50
C ALA A 665 0.89 9.71 -23.06
N VAL A 666 2.20 9.95 -22.98
CA VAL A 666 3.24 9.07 -23.51
C VAL A 666 4.18 8.64 -22.39
N ILE A 667 4.42 7.33 -22.27
CA ILE A 667 5.41 6.74 -21.36
C ILE A 667 6.48 6.07 -22.22
N VAL A 668 7.73 6.46 -22.03
CA VAL A 668 8.89 5.93 -22.78
C VAL A 668 9.86 5.28 -21.81
N ALA A 669 10.06 3.98 -21.97
CA ALA A 669 11.12 3.23 -21.30
C ALA A 669 12.24 2.98 -22.32
N ALA A 670 13.28 3.82 -22.27
CA ALA A 670 14.36 3.82 -23.26
C ALA A 670 15.71 4.13 -22.59
N GLY A 671 16.65 3.20 -22.73
CA GLY A 671 18.07 3.44 -22.43
C GLY A 671 18.86 3.64 -23.72
N SER A 672 20.09 4.13 -23.63
CA SER A 672 20.99 4.22 -24.79
C SER A 672 21.60 2.87 -25.19
N TYR A 673 21.33 1.84 -24.43
CA TYR A 673 21.81 0.47 -24.67
C TYR A 673 20.68 -0.53 -24.43
N VAL A 674 20.67 -1.57 -25.25
CA VAL A 674 19.69 -2.66 -25.18
C VAL A 674 20.38 -4.01 -25.07
N LEU A 675 19.70 -4.97 -24.43
CA LEU A 675 20.18 -6.32 -24.24
C LEU A 675 20.28 -7.03 -25.62
N SER A 676 21.44 -7.61 -25.90
CA SER A 676 21.74 -8.22 -27.17
C SER A 676 22.15 -9.68 -27.03
N PRO A 677 21.69 -10.60 -27.90
CA PRO A 677 22.09 -11.99 -27.87
C PRO A 677 23.59 -12.13 -28.21
N GLN A 678 24.32 -12.83 -27.33
CA GLN A 678 25.73 -13.09 -27.56
C GLN A 678 25.93 -14.23 -28.57
N GLN A 679 26.67 -14.00 -29.66
CA GLN A 679 27.01 -15.02 -30.63
C GLN A 679 28.05 -16.08 -30.14
N TYR A 680 28.89 -15.75 -29.13
CA TYR A 680 29.92 -16.61 -28.59
C TYR A 680 30.26 -16.27 -27.13
N GLY A 681 30.13 -17.22 -26.23
CA GLY A 681 30.74 -17.21 -24.87
C GLY A 681 29.90 -16.59 -23.77
N GLY A 682 29.05 -17.18 -23.12
CA GLY A 682 28.39 -17.10 -21.82
C GLY A 682 28.31 -15.78 -21.00
N GLY A 683 28.53 -14.62 -21.58
CA GLY A 683 28.43 -13.30 -20.91
C GLY A 683 27.20 -12.48 -21.35
N ILE A 684 26.93 -11.39 -20.65
CA ILE A 684 25.92 -10.40 -21.03
C ILE A 684 26.54 -9.42 -22.03
N MET A 685 25.79 -9.07 -23.05
CA MET A 685 26.20 -8.09 -24.06
C MET A 685 25.11 -7.03 -24.22
N LEU A 686 25.51 -5.77 -24.19
CA LEU A 686 24.65 -4.65 -24.54
C LEU A 686 25.10 -4.08 -25.87
N SER A 687 24.16 -3.69 -26.70
CA SER A 687 24.40 -2.92 -27.94
C SER A 687 23.78 -1.54 -27.83
N PRO A 688 24.40 -0.51 -28.44
CA PRO A 688 23.78 0.80 -28.52
C PRO A 688 22.40 0.73 -29.18
N GLU A 689 21.44 1.48 -28.64
CA GLU A 689 20.14 1.67 -29.25
C GLU A 689 20.31 2.32 -30.64
N ALA A 690 19.58 1.85 -31.62
CA ALA A 690 19.58 2.39 -32.96
C ALA A 690 18.17 2.81 -33.40
N ASP A 691 18.08 3.94 -34.07
CA ASP A 691 16.83 4.47 -34.67
C ASP A 691 15.67 4.54 -33.65
N GLY A 692 15.98 4.97 -32.40
CA GLY A 692 15.01 5.15 -31.31
C GLY A 692 14.37 6.55 -31.30
N LEU A 693 13.90 6.94 -30.12
CA LEU A 693 13.25 8.24 -29.88
C LEU A 693 14.20 9.34 -29.36
N GLY A 694 15.51 9.12 -29.36
CA GLY A 694 16.50 10.02 -28.75
C GLY A 694 16.40 11.47 -29.23
N ASP A 695 16.37 11.71 -30.56
CA ASP A 695 16.25 13.05 -31.13
C ASP A 695 14.90 13.71 -30.84
N LEU A 696 13.81 12.91 -30.83
CA LEU A 696 12.48 13.37 -30.52
C LEU A 696 12.38 13.82 -29.07
N LEU A 697 12.89 13.01 -28.14
CA LEU A 697 12.91 13.33 -26.71
C LEU A 697 13.80 14.55 -26.43
N ALA A 698 14.94 14.67 -27.12
CA ALA A 698 15.82 15.84 -27.01
C ALA A 698 15.12 17.12 -27.44
N SER A 699 14.27 17.08 -28.47
CA SER A 699 13.45 18.24 -28.90
C SER A 699 12.44 18.66 -27.83
N TYR A 700 11.98 17.74 -27.00
CA TYR A 700 11.13 18.02 -25.82
C TYR A 700 11.91 18.46 -24.59
N GLY A 701 13.25 18.58 -24.69
CA GLY A 701 14.13 18.99 -23.61
C GLY A 701 14.49 17.86 -22.64
N ILE A 702 14.43 16.61 -23.06
CA ILE A 702 14.88 15.44 -22.30
C ILE A 702 15.87 14.66 -23.15
N THR A 703 17.13 14.60 -22.72
CA THR A 703 18.17 13.85 -23.44
C THR A 703 18.53 12.59 -22.65
N VAL A 704 18.42 11.43 -23.28
CA VAL A 704 18.99 10.17 -22.79
C VAL A 704 20.45 10.17 -23.16
N GLN A 705 21.34 10.11 -22.15
CA GLN A 705 22.79 10.20 -22.39
C GLN A 705 23.38 8.85 -22.80
N ASP A 706 24.36 8.88 -23.72
CA ASP A 706 25.09 7.69 -24.19
C ASP A 706 26.07 7.17 -23.11
N ALA A 707 25.53 6.79 -21.98
CA ALA A 707 26.27 6.28 -20.85
C ALA A 707 25.39 5.34 -20.00
N LEU A 708 26.05 4.50 -19.23
CA LEU A 708 25.41 3.63 -18.24
C LEU A 708 25.76 4.12 -16.83
N VAL A 709 24.79 4.09 -15.92
CA VAL A 709 24.96 4.46 -14.53
C VAL A 709 25.40 3.25 -13.70
N LEU A 710 26.41 3.47 -12.86
CA LEU A 710 26.89 2.50 -11.89
C LEU A 710 26.71 3.10 -10.49
N ASP A 711 26.16 2.31 -9.57
CA ASP A 711 25.87 2.77 -8.21
C ASP A 711 26.38 1.75 -7.17
N PRO A 712 27.11 2.17 -6.12
CA PRO A 712 27.43 1.30 -4.99
C PRO A 712 26.20 0.75 -4.28
N GLN A 713 25.07 1.46 -4.34
CA GLN A 713 23.78 0.99 -3.89
C GLN A 713 23.14 0.20 -5.02
N ASN A 714 23.36 -1.11 -5.01
CA ASN A 714 22.94 -1.99 -6.11
C ASN A 714 22.26 -3.27 -5.61
N GLU A 715 21.46 -3.86 -6.49
CA GLU A 715 20.98 -5.22 -6.33
C GLU A 715 22.09 -6.19 -6.74
N PRO A 716 22.33 -7.27 -5.97
CA PRO A 716 23.37 -8.23 -6.31
C PRO A 716 23.01 -8.99 -7.60
N PHE A 717 24.06 -9.45 -8.32
CA PHE A 717 23.91 -10.25 -9.52
C PHE A 717 24.40 -11.70 -9.30
N PRO A 718 23.66 -12.74 -9.75
CA PRO A 718 24.06 -14.12 -9.60
C PRO A 718 25.05 -14.51 -10.68
N VAL A 719 26.28 -14.84 -10.29
CA VAL A 719 27.30 -15.39 -11.20
C VAL A 719 27.57 -16.86 -10.89
N GLN A 720 27.81 -17.64 -11.94
CA GLN A 720 28.18 -19.02 -11.82
C GLN A 720 29.69 -19.14 -11.66
N VAL A 721 30.14 -19.59 -10.48
CA VAL A 721 31.56 -19.77 -10.19
C VAL A 721 31.88 -21.28 -10.15
N PRO A 722 32.76 -21.77 -11.02
CA PRO A 722 33.18 -23.17 -10.96
C PRO A 722 34.07 -23.40 -9.74
N ARG A 723 33.63 -24.29 -8.84
CA ARG A 723 34.38 -24.70 -7.62
C ARG A 723 34.76 -26.16 -7.70
N GLN A 724 36.04 -26.47 -7.38
CA GLN A 724 36.48 -27.86 -7.25
C GLN A 724 36.19 -28.37 -5.84
N VAL A 725 35.31 -29.35 -5.74
CA VAL A 725 35.00 -30.05 -4.48
C VAL A 725 35.29 -31.53 -4.70
N GLY A 726 36.35 -32.07 -4.02
CA GLY A 726 36.69 -33.48 -4.07
C GLY A 726 37.13 -34.01 -5.45
N GLY A 727 37.63 -33.13 -6.33
CA GLY A 727 38.06 -33.49 -7.69
C GLY A 727 36.95 -33.40 -8.77
N MET A 728 35.73 -33.04 -8.38
CA MET A 728 34.63 -32.70 -9.31
C MET A 728 34.45 -31.18 -9.41
N GLN A 729 34.23 -30.69 -10.61
CA GLN A 729 33.82 -29.31 -10.80
C GLN A 729 32.31 -29.19 -10.47
N VAL A 730 31.97 -28.40 -9.44
CA VAL A 730 30.61 -28.04 -9.07
C VAL A 730 30.43 -26.57 -9.40
N VAL A 731 29.34 -26.23 -10.06
CA VAL A 731 28.98 -24.83 -10.31
C VAL A 731 28.23 -24.32 -9.08
N GLU A 732 28.79 -23.33 -8.42
CA GLU A 732 28.16 -22.62 -7.29
C GLU A 732 27.66 -21.26 -7.79
N ILE A 733 26.42 -20.92 -7.48
CA ILE A 733 25.88 -19.58 -7.76
C ILE A 733 26.31 -18.65 -6.63
N GLN A 734 27.15 -17.68 -6.95
CA GLN A 734 27.59 -16.65 -6.01
C GLN A 734 26.96 -15.31 -6.35
N GLN A 735 26.42 -14.62 -5.35
CA GLN A 735 25.94 -13.24 -5.51
C GLN A 735 27.13 -12.28 -5.40
N ILE A 736 27.25 -11.40 -6.40
CA ILE A 736 28.27 -10.34 -6.41
C ILE A 736 27.61 -8.98 -6.42
N ASN A 737 28.30 -7.96 -5.92
CA ASN A 737 27.90 -6.58 -6.10
C ASN A 737 27.99 -6.22 -7.59
N TYR A 738 26.87 -5.73 -8.15
CA TYR A 738 26.79 -5.43 -9.57
C TYR A 738 26.21 -4.02 -9.79
N PRO A 739 27.06 -2.99 -9.86
CA PRO A 739 26.67 -1.58 -9.81
C PRO A 739 25.70 -1.13 -10.90
N PHE A 740 25.60 -1.83 -12.02
CA PHE A 740 24.63 -1.55 -13.08
C PHE A 740 23.18 -1.86 -12.72
N PHE A 741 22.95 -2.55 -11.60
CA PHE A 741 21.61 -2.79 -11.05
C PHE A 741 21.33 -1.78 -9.95
N VAL A 742 20.99 -0.54 -10.35
CA VAL A 742 20.84 0.60 -9.44
C VAL A 742 19.64 0.40 -8.53
N ASP A 743 19.87 0.18 -7.22
CA ASP A 743 18.83 0.03 -6.20
C ASP A 743 18.40 1.40 -5.66
N ILE A 744 17.31 1.94 -6.20
CA ILE A 744 16.79 3.26 -5.84
C ILE A 744 15.84 3.09 -4.65
N ARG A 745 16.09 3.83 -3.58
CA ARG A 745 15.29 3.84 -2.37
C ARG A 745 14.64 5.20 -2.16
N ALA A 746 13.91 5.36 -1.06
CA ALA A 746 13.13 6.56 -0.78
C ALA A 746 13.93 7.88 -0.88
N ASP A 747 15.24 7.86 -0.62
CA ASP A 747 16.12 9.03 -0.75
C ASP A 747 16.51 9.36 -2.21
N GLY A 748 16.28 8.43 -3.13
CA GLY A 748 16.42 8.62 -4.58
C GLY A 748 15.09 8.77 -5.32
N MET A 749 13.97 8.84 -4.60
CA MET A 749 12.62 9.02 -5.16
C MET A 749 12.06 10.40 -4.85
N SER A 750 11.20 10.92 -5.73
CA SER A 750 10.50 12.18 -5.45
C SER A 750 9.51 12.06 -4.29
N ASP A 751 9.59 12.99 -3.33
CA ASP A 751 8.64 13.05 -2.21
C ASP A 751 7.23 13.54 -2.63
N ASN A 752 7.11 14.17 -3.80
CA ASN A 752 5.88 14.83 -4.24
C ASN A 752 5.11 14.03 -5.29
N SER A 753 5.77 13.07 -5.95
CA SER A 753 5.14 12.32 -7.04
C SER A 753 4.31 11.15 -6.55
N ALA A 754 3.06 11.08 -7.01
CA ALA A 754 2.18 9.93 -6.79
C ALA A 754 2.72 8.65 -7.45
N ILE A 755 3.51 8.78 -8.53
CA ILE A 755 4.08 7.65 -9.29
C ILE A 755 5.00 6.80 -8.41
N VAL A 756 5.80 7.44 -7.54
CA VAL A 756 6.83 6.76 -6.73
C VAL A 756 6.50 6.72 -5.23
N SER A 757 5.45 7.41 -4.77
CA SER A 757 5.17 7.64 -3.34
C SER A 757 4.99 6.38 -2.50
N ASN A 758 4.70 5.23 -3.11
CA ASN A 758 4.43 3.95 -2.42
C ASN A 758 5.49 2.91 -2.62
N LEU A 759 6.48 3.20 -3.43
CA LEU A 759 7.50 2.21 -3.76
C LEU A 759 8.54 2.21 -2.64
N PRO A 760 8.78 1.08 -1.97
CA PRO A 760 9.79 0.98 -0.92
C PRO A 760 11.20 1.05 -1.49
N ALA A 761 11.39 0.51 -2.67
CA ALA A 761 12.60 0.52 -3.46
C ALA A 761 12.31 0.00 -4.87
N LEU A 762 13.12 0.39 -5.83
CA LEU A 762 13.01 0.01 -7.22
C LEU A 762 14.41 -0.22 -7.79
N THR A 763 14.59 -1.20 -8.66
CA THR A 763 15.87 -1.44 -9.32
C THR A 763 15.76 -1.09 -10.80
N LEU A 764 16.62 -0.20 -11.28
CA LEU A 764 16.80 0.05 -12.70
C LEU A 764 18.07 -0.64 -13.18
N GLN A 765 17.91 -1.57 -14.10
CA GLN A 765 19.00 -2.33 -14.68
C GLN A 765 19.52 -1.62 -15.92
N TRP A 766 20.85 -1.50 -16.03
CA TRP A 766 21.58 -0.88 -17.15
C TRP A 766 20.98 0.49 -17.58
N ALA A 767 20.69 1.31 -16.60
CA ALA A 767 20.04 2.61 -16.81
C ALA A 767 21.02 3.64 -17.39
N SER A 768 20.52 4.42 -18.35
CA SER A 768 21.18 5.63 -18.87
C SER A 768 20.74 6.86 -18.07
N PRO A 769 21.64 7.82 -17.80
CA PRO A 769 21.26 9.04 -17.11
C PRO A 769 20.47 9.95 -18.05
N LEU A 770 19.49 10.66 -17.47
CA LEU A 770 18.67 11.63 -18.18
C LEU A 770 19.18 13.04 -17.91
N GLN A 771 19.23 13.86 -18.94
CA GLN A 771 19.49 15.29 -18.82
C GLN A 771 18.24 16.07 -19.19
N VAL A 772 17.80 16.93 -18.27
CA VAL A 772 16.67 17.85 -18.49
C VAL A 772 17.20 19.22 -18.86
N ASP A 773 16.74 19.74 -19.99
CA ASP A 773 17.02 21.12 -20.42
C ASP A 773 16.03 22.06 -19.72
N GLU A 774 16.54 22.91 -18.81
CA GLU A 774 15.71 23.84 -18.05
C GLU A 774 15.12 24.95 -18.92
N GLU A 775 15.81 25.38 -20.00
CA GLU A 775 15.32 26.42 -20.90
C GLU A 775 14.18 25.90 -21.78
N ALA A 776 14.34 24.70 -22.35
CA ALA A 776 13.32 24.06 -23.18
C ALA A 776 12.05 23.71 -22.36
N ASN A 777 12.23 23.45 -21.06
CA ASN A 777 11.14 23.10 -20.16
C ASN A 777 10.65 24.29 -19.31
N ALA A 778 11.09 25.53 -19.60
CA ALA A 778 10.60 26.72 -18.91
C ALA A 778 9.08 26.89 -19.16
N GLY A 779 8.28 26.76 -18.11
CA GLY A 779 6.80 26.83 -18.19
C GLY A 779 6.10 25.47 -18.15
N ARG A 780 6.84 24.36 -18.20
CA ARG A 780 6.32 23.00 -17.95
C ARG A 780 6.56 22.57 -16.51
N GLN A 781 5.76 21.67 -16.02
CA GLN A 781 5.98 21.02 -14.73
C GLN A 781 6.88 19.81 -14.97
N VAL A 782 8.15 19.94 -14.56
CA VAL A 782 9.12 18.84 -14.62
C VAL A 782 9.37 18.29 -13.24
N GLU A 783 9.34 16.98 -13.10
CA GLU A 783 9.63 16.30 -11.84
C GLU A 783 10.59 15.14 -12.08
N VAL A 784 11.71 15.13 -11.35
CA VAL A 784 12.63 14.00 -11.33
C VAL A 784 12.04 12.94 -10.43
N LEU A 785 11.58 11.84 -11.02
CA LEU A 785 10.92 10.74 -10.33
C LEU A 785 11.92 9.85 -9.59
N LEU A 786 13.00 9.48 -10.29
CA LEU A 786 14.02 8.56 -9.81
C LEU A 786 15.42 9.12 -10.07
N GLN A 787 16.29 8.98 -9.08
CA GLN A 787 17.69 9.35 -9.20
C GLN A 787 18.59 8.34 -8.48
N SER A 788 19.81 8.16 -8.97
CA SER A 788 20.84 7.33 -8.35
C SER A 788 21.35 7.93 -7.04
N SER A 789 22.13 7.17 -6.28
CA SER A 789 22.76 7.66 -5.07
C SER A 789 23.83 8.75 -5.38
N ARG A 790 24.24 9.51 -4.37
CA ARG A 790 25.31 10.54 -4.51
C ARG A 790 26.69 9.96 -4.81
N GLN A 791 26.85 8.66 -4.72
CA GLN A 791 28.12 7.95 -4.95
C GLN A 791 28.15 7.24 -6.31
N SER A 792 27.11 7.41 -7.12
CA SER A 792 27.06 6.84 -8.46
C SER A 792 28.01 7.55 -9.43
N TRP A 793 28.41 6.84 -10.45
CA TRP A 793 29.24 7.32 -11.55
C TRP A 793 28.70 6.78 -12.88
N GLN A 794 29.20 7.29 -14.00
CA GLN A 794 28.76 6.87 -15.33
C GLN A 794 29.91 6.36 -16.17
N ARG A 795 29.61 5.45 -17.10
CA ARG A 795 30.53 4.92 -18.10
C ARG A 795 29.86 4.94 -19.48
N SER A 796 30.67 5.26 -20.52
CA SER A 796 30.18 5.33 -21.90
C SER A 796 30.56 4.09 -22.73
N ASP A 797 30.99 3.00 -22.11
CA ASP A 797 31.23 1.73 -22.77
C ASP A 797 30.17 0.68 -22.44
N SER A 798 29.98 -0.28 -23.34
CA SER A 798 28.99 -1.35 -23.23
C SER A 798 29.53 -2.63 -22.59
N ASP A 799 30.75 -2.62 -22.01
CA ASP A 799 31.26 -3.78 -21.29
C ASP A 799 30.68 -3.85 -19.88
N VAL A 800 29.72 -4.75 -19.72
CA VAL A 800 28.98 -4.99 -18.50
C VAL A 800 29.41 -6.28 -17.78
N ASN A 801 30.49 -6.90 -18.22
CA ASN A 801 31.03 -8.11 -17.62
C ASN A 801 31.99 -7.77 -16.46
N PRO A 802 31.74 -8.21 -15.23
CA PRO A 802 32.50 -7.79 -14.08
C PRO A 802 33.87 -8.50 -14.01
N ASP A 803 34.96 -7.73 -13.89
CA ASP A 803 36.29 -8.25 -13.57
C ASP A 803 36.55 -8.14 -12.05
N MET A 804 36.17 -9.19 -11.31
CA MET A 804 36.36 -9.26 -9.86
C MET A 804 37.82 -9.50 -9.47
N GLN A 805 38.71 -9.85 -10.42
CA GLN A 805 40.13 -10.01 -10.13
C GLN A 805 40.84 -8.66 -10.10
N GLN A 806 40.50 -7.79 -11.05
CA GLN A 806 41.06 -6.44 -11.14
C GLN A 806 40.36 -5.47 -10.19
N TYR A 807 39.03 -5.59 -10.06
CA TYR A 807 38.19 -4.72 -9.26
C TYR A 807 37.34 -5.51 -8.24
N PRO A 808 37.95 -5.97 -7.11
CA PRO A 808 37.30 -6.92 -6.20
C PRO A 808 36.02 -6.43 -5.53
N GLN A 809 35.80 -5.12 -5.50
CA GLN A 809 34.64 -4.53 -4.79
C GLN A 809 33.37 -4.50 -5.64
N TYR A 810 33.52 -4.14 -6.92
CA TYR A 810 32.38 -3.90 -7.81
C TYR A 810 32.50 -4.56 -9.17
N GLY A 811 33.64 -5.19 -9.49
CA GLY A 811 33.91 -5.74 -10.81
C GLY A 811 34.25 -4.69 -11.88
N PHE A 812 34.19 -3.41 -11.54
CA PHE A 812 34.40 -2.29 -12.47
C PHE A 812 35.20 -1.17 -11.80
N PRO A 813 35.93 -0.35 -12.58
CA PRO A 813 36.62 0.82 -12.05
C PRO A 813 35.60 1.91 -11.65
N VAL A 814 35.90 2.64 -10.58
CA VAL A 814 35.19 3.86 -10.21
C VAL A 814 35.89 5.01 -10.92
N GLU A 815 35.27 5.58 -11.95
CA GLU A 815 35.86 6.61 -12.81
C GLU A 815 34.98 7.87 -12.82
N GLY A 816 35.60 9.04 -13.00
CA GLY A 816 34.88 10.31 -13.10
C GLY A 816 34.35 10.88 -11.79
N ASP A 817 33.52 11.89 -11.90
CA ASP A 817 32.89 12.57 -10.77
C ASP A 817 31.66 11.77 -10.27
N GLN A 818 31.58 11.61 -8.97
CA GLN A 818 30.45 10.95 -8.34
C GLN A 818 29.35 11.97 -8.09
N ALA A 819 28.13 11.67 -8.57
CA ALA A 819 26.94 12.53 -8.43
C ALA A 819 25.66 11.70 -8.43
N SER A 820 24.59 12.28 -7.91
CA SER A 820 23.24 11.76 -8.11
C SER A 820 22.76 12.11 -9.52
N LEU A 821 22.36 11.11 -10.29
CA LEU A 821 21.99 11.22 -11.69
C LEU A 821 20.49 10.94 -11.86
N PRO A 822 19.73 11.80 -12.58
CA PRO A 822 18.33 11.53 -12.89
C PRO A 822 18.21 10.29 -13.79
N LEU A 823 17.26 9.40 -13.45
CA LEU A 823 17.03 8.13 -14.17
C LEU A 823 15.59 8.00 -14.68
N ALA A 824 14.65 8.72 -14.11
CA ALA A 824 13.30 8.86 -14.62
C ALA A 824 12.75 10.24 -14.34
N VAL A 825 12.00 10.78 -15.29
CA VAL A 825 11.39 12.12 -15.20
C VAL A 825 9.96 12.09 -15.71
N SER A 826 9.10 12.94 -15.15
CA SER A 826 7.78 13.25 -15.70
C SER A 826 7.72 14.72 -16.07
N VAL A 827 7.05 15.02 -17.19
CA VAL A 827 6.85 16.36 -17.71
C VAL A 827 5.38 16.54 -18.07
N ARG A 828 4.77 17.62 -17.59
CA ARG A 828 3.40 18.02 -17.93
C ARG A 828 3.42 19.44 -18.46
N GLY A 829 2.73 19.70 -19.55
CA GLY A 829 2.61 21.04 -20.13
C GLY A 829 2.55 21.03 -21.65
N SER A 830 2.64 22.20 -22.26
CA SER A 830 2.59 22.34 -23.71
C SER A 830 3.95 22.02 -24.35
N PHE A 831 3.97 21.11 -25.31
CA PHE A 831 5.13 20.70 -26.10
C PHE A 831 5.03 21.29 -27.51
N THR A 832 6.19 21.50 -28.15
CA THR A 832 6.28 21.87 -29.58
C THR A 832 6.65 20.62 -30.34
N SER A 833 5.97 20.39 -31.47
CA SER A 833 6.21 19.24 -32.32
C SER A 833 7.64 19.28 -32.91
N TYR A 834 8.29 18.12 -32.90
CA TYR A 834 9.57 17.92 -33.61
C TYR A 834 9.45 18.22 -35.12
N TYR A 835 8.32 17.87 -35.70
CA TYR A 835 8.01 18.06 -37.12
C TYR A 835 7.44 19.45 -37.42
N ALA A 836 7.36 20.36 -36.48
CA ALA A 836 7.12 21.78 -36.72
C ALA A 836 8.39 22.51 -37.24
N ASP A 837 9.59 21.93 -37.01
CA ASP A 837 10.83 22.47 -37.51
C ASP A 837 10.95 22.20 -39.06
N PRO A 838 11.18 23.22 -39.89
CA PRO A 838 11.39 23.05 -41.32
C PRO A 838 12.51 22.07 -41.69
N ASN A 839 13.46 21.82 -40.80
CA ASN A 839 14.54 20.85 -41.01
C ASN A 839 14.11 19.40 -40.82
N HIS A 840 12.96 19.19 -40.16
CA HIS A 840 12.37 17.88 -39.88
C HIS A 840 10.95 17.79 -40.46
N PRO A 841 10.79 17.75 -41.79
CA PRO A 841 9.47 17.73 -42.41
C PRO A 841 8.74 16.43 -42.10
N SER A 842 7.40 16.53 -41.92
CA SER A 842 6.55 15.35 -41.75
C SER A 842 6.81 14.29 -42.83
N PRO A 843 6.95 13.01 -42.51
CA PRO A 843 7.11 11.92 -43.48
C PRO A 843 5.90 11.81 -44.42
N PHE A 844 4.76 12.39 -44.05
CA PHE A 844 3.53 12.44 -44.84
C PHE A 844 3.33 13.77 -45.58
N ALA A 845 4.30 14.71 -45.50
CA ALA A 845 4.22 15.94 -46.25
C ALA A 845 4.24 15.63 -47.75
N ALA A 846 3.34 16.24 -48.50
CA ALA A 846 3.28 16.06 -49.94
C ALA A 846 4.66 16.40 -50.60
N ALA A 847 5.27 15.41 -51.27
CA ALA A 847 6.49 15.65 -52.01
C ALA A 847 6.23 16.77 -53.02
N PRO A 848 7.17 17.78 -53.20
CA PRO A 848 7.01 18.77 -54.22
C PRO A 848 6.86 18.10 -55.58
N GLU A 849 5.81 18.46 -56.33
CA GLU A 849 5.38 17.89 -57.59
C GLU A 849 6.55 17.51 -58.54
N ALA A 850 6.84 16.21 -58.59
CA ALA A 850 7.54 15.68 -59.76
C ALA A 850 6.53 15.48 -60.90
N PRO A 851 6.86 15.87 -62.17
CA PRO A 851 5.90 15.74 -63.26
C PRO A 851 5.51 14.28 -63.46
N PRO A 852 4.22 14.00 -63.74
CA PRO A 852 3.69 12.63 -63.75
C PRO A 852 4.33 11.80 -64.89
N THR A 853 5.07 10.77 -64.46
CA THR A 853 5.47 9.67 -65.35
C THR A 853 4.39 8.60 -65.27
N PRO A 854 3.75 8.19 -66.36
CA PRO A 854 2.71 7.18 -66.32
C PRO A 854 3.33 5.82 -66.04
N ALA A 855 2.88 5.22 -64.91
CA ALA A 855 3.19 3.85 -64.56
C ALA A 855 2.39 2.86 -65.43
N PRO A 856 3.02 1.80 -65.98
CA PRO A 856 2.32 0.69 -66.58
C PRO A 856 1.97 -0.34 -65.47
N ASP A 857 0.73 -0.75 -65.49
CA ASP A 857 0.10 -1.85 -64.76
C ASP A 857 -0.48 -1.57 -63.38
N GLY A 858 -1.75 -1.62 -63.30
CA GLY A 858 -2.81 -1.72 -62.34
C GLY A 858 -2.48 -2.47 -61.00
N SER A 859 -1.61 -1.96 -60.19
CA SER A 859 -1.53 -2.28 -58.78
C SER A 859 -1.93 -1.01 -58.01
N GLU A 860 -3.07 -1.03 -57.37
CA GLU A 860 -3.54 -0.01 -56.43
C GLU A 860 -2.58 0.01 -55.20
N SER A 861 -1.49 0.73 -55.32
CA SER A 861 -0.78 1.23 -54.14
C SER A 861 -1.55 2.48 -53.70
N GLY A 862 -2.31 2.39 -52.59
CA GLY A 862 -2.94 3.56 -51.99
C GLY A 862 -1.88 4.65 -51.75
N ALA A 863 -2.11 5.84 -52.29
CA ALA A 863 -1.26 6.98 -52.00
C ALA A 863 -1.34 7.24 -50.48
N PRO A 864 -0.22 7.50 -49.80
CA PRO A 864 -0.26 7.81 -48.37
C PRO A 864 -1.16 9.04 -48.15
N ALA A 865 -2.08 8.93 -47.19
CA ALA A 865 -2.93 10.06 -46.81
C ALA A 865 -2.04 11.20 -46.29
N VAL A 866 -2.20 12.40 -46.86
CA VAL A 866 -1.48 13.58 -46.34
C VAL A 866 -2.00 13.88 -44.95
N LEU A 867 -1.17 13.63 -43.94
CA LEU A 867 -1.45 13.92 -42.52
C LEU A 867 -0.96 15.33 -42.17
N GLY A 868 -1.84 16.18 -41.69
CA GLY A 868 -1.44 17.49 -41.17
C GLY A 868 -0.61 17.35 -39.88
N THR A 869 0.26 18.30 -39.62
CA THR A 869 1.11 18.36 -38.46
C THR A 869 0.51 19.35 -37.44
N ILE A 870 0.22 18.89 -36.24
CA ILE A 870 -0.11 19.76 -35.10
C ILE A 870 1.20 20.29 -34.51
N GLU A 871 1.34 21.62 -34.46
CA GLU A 871 2.62 22.24 -34.10
C GLU A 871 2.85 22.32 -32.57
N SER A 872 1.78 22.33 -31.76
CA SER A 872 1.92 22.43 -30.31
C SER A 872 0.80 21.68 -29.56
N SER A 873 1.14 21.13 -28.42
CA SER A 873 0.19 20.41 -27.58
C SER A 873 -0.54 21.33 -26.59
N PRO A 874 -1.71 20.92 -26.07
CA PRO A 874 -2.36 21.56 -24.93
C PRO A 874 -1.52 21.35 -23.64
N GLU A 875 -1.85 22.12 -22.59
CA GLU A 875 -1.18 22.01 -21.28
C GLU A 875 -1.46 20.68 -20.54
N SER A 876 -2.44 19.91 -20.99
CA SER A 876 -2.78 18.58 -20.45
C SER A 876 -1.82 17.49 -20.86
N ALA A 877 -1.02 17.68 -21.91
CA ALA A 877 -0.09 16.68 -22.44
C ALA A 877 0.92 16.22 -21.37
N ARG A 878 1.19 14.92 -21.36
CA ARG A 878 2.03 14.27 -20.35
C ARG A 878 3.07 13.36 -20.97
N LEU A 879 4.27 13.44 -20.47
CA LEU A 879 5.39 12.63 -20.90
C LEU A 879 6.12 12.07 -19.68
N VAL A 880 6.33 10.75 -19.64
CA VAL A 880 7.19 10.08 -18.67
C VAL A 880 8.33 9.43 -19.43
N VAL A 881 9.57 9.69 -19.02
CA VAL A 881 10.76 9.07 -19.62
C VAL A 881 11.54 8.34 -18.56
N VAL A 882 11.88 7.08 -18.83
CA VAL A 882 12.70 6.21 -17.97
C VAL A 882 13.94 5.83 -18.74
N GLY A 883 15.12 6.04 -18.16
CA GLY A 883 16.42 5.79 -18.80
C GLY A 883 16.81 4.31 -18.86
N SER A 884 15.87 3.40 -18.85
CA SER A 884 16.07 1.95 -19.01
C SER A 884 14.80 1.33 -19.61
N ALA A 885 14.95 0.34 -20.45
CA ALA A 885 13.88 -0.54 -20.89
C ALA A 885 13.98 -1.92 -20.24
N GLU A 886 15.18 -2.32 -19.87
CA GLU A 886 15.54 -3.64 -19.37
C GLU A 886 14.94 -3.92 -17.98
N PHE A 887 14.57 -2.90 -17.22
CA PHE A 887 13.91 -3.08 -15.93
C PHE A 887 12.52 -3.74 -16.04
N LEU A 888 11.94 -3.80 -17.25
CA LEU A 888 10.69 -4.47 -17.57
C LEU A 888 10.86 -5.75 -18.38
N ASP A 889 12.10 -6.10 -18.77
CA ASP A 889 12.41 -7.31 -19.53
C ASP A 889 12.17 -8.57 -18.72
N ASP A 890 11.52 -9.58 -19.31
CA ASP A 890 11.11 -10.81 -18.62
C ASP A 890 12.29 -11.57 -18.03
N VAL A 891 13.45 -11.62 -18.74
CA VAL A 891 14.67 -12.27 -18.27
C VAL A 891 15.21 -11.55 -17.04
N VAL A 892 15.18 -10.23 -17.05
CA VAL A 892 15.65 -9.38 -15.95
C VAL A 892 14.72 -9.47 -14.74
N LEU A 893 13.40 -9.46 -14.98
CA LEU A 893 12.39 -9.66 -13.95
C LEU A 893 12.52 -11.04 -13.29
N ASP A 894 12.84 -12.09 -14.05
CA ASP A 894 13.06 -13.43 -13.51
C ASP A 894 14.36 -13.52 -12.68
N ILE A 895 15.42 -12.82 -13.09
CA ILE A 895 16.65 -12.68 -12.29
C ILE A 895 16.31 -11.97 -10.97
N SER A 896 15.67 -10.84 -11.04
CA SER A 896 15.26 -10.08 -9.83
C SER A 896 14.34 -10.90 -8.92
N ARG A 897 13.37 -11.62 -9.48
CA ARG A 897 12.50 -12.54 -8.73
C ARG A 897 13.29 -13.62 -7.98
N SER A 898 14.35 -14.13 -8.60
CA SER A 898 15.18 -15.16 -7.98
C SER A 898 16.04 -14.65 -6.82
N LEU A 899 16.35 -13.35 -6.80
CA LEU A 899 17.26 -12.71 -5.86
C LEU A 899 16.54 -11.98 -4.71
N SER A 900 15.56 -11.20 -5.03
CA SER A 900 14.94 -10.24 -4.11
C SER A 900 13.43 -10.17 -4.29
N GLN A 901 12.73 -11.19 -4.43
CA GLN A 901 11.25 -11.38 -4.59
C GLN A 901 10.32 -10.13 -4.65
N ASP A 902 10.76 -8.97 -4.14
CA ASP A 902 9.96 -7.74 -4.06
C ASP A 902 10.27 -6.74 -5.17
N ARG A 903 11.50 -6.71 -5.70
CA ARG A 903 11.96 -5.67 -6.63
C ARG A 903 11.24 -5.72 -7.97
N TYR A 904 11.09 -6.90 -8.55
CA TYR A 904 10.40 -7.06 -9.83
C TYR A 904 8.93 -6.59 -9.77
N LEU A 905 8.24 -6.81 -8.64
CA LEU A 905 6.88 -6.32 -8.44
C LEU A 905 6.85 -4.79 -8.36
N ASN A 906 7.83 -4.17 -7.70
CA ASN A 906 7.90 -2.72 -7.61
C ASN A 906 8.19 -2.07 -8.97
N ASN A 907 8.98 -2.71 -9.83
CA ASN A 907 9.19 -2.26 -11.21
C ASN A 907 7.89 -2.25 -12.02
N LEU A 908 7.11 -3.33 -11.94
CA LEU A 908 5.81 -3.41 -12.59
C LEU A 908 4.80 -2.41 -12.00
N GLN A 909 4.84 -2.23 -10.68
CA GLN A 909 3.98 -1.25 -10.01
C GLN A 909 4.34 0.19 -10.36
N PHE A 910 5.63 0.50 -10.57
CA PHE A 910 6.07 1.80 -11.06
C PHE A 910 5.47 2.10 -12.45
N LEU A 911 5.54 1.13 -13.38
CA LEU A 911 4.93 1.27 -14.69
C LEU A 911 3.42 1.51 -14.58
N GLN A 912 2.73 0.74 -13.76
CA GLN A 912 1.29 0.89 -13.52
C GLN A 912 0.94 2.24 -12.90
N ASN A 913 1.72 2.72 -11.94
CA ASN A 913 1.53 4.05 -11.36
C ASN A 913 1.74 5.16 -12.40
N ALA A 914 2.71 4.99 -13.31
CA ALA A 914 2.93 5.94 -14.40
C ALA A 914 1.74 5.97 -15.37
N VAL A 915 1.12 4.82 -15.66
CA VAL A 915 -0.12 4.74 -16.44
C VAL A 915 -1.28 5.41 -15.70
N ASP A 916 -1.51 5.10 -14.41
CA ASP A 916 -2.57 5.73 -13.60
C ASP A 916 -2.42 7.27 -13.57
N TRP A 917 -1.19 7.77 -13.40
CA TRP A 917 -0.90 9.20 -13.45
C TRP A 917 -1.19 9.79 -14.83
N SER A 918 -0.93 9.04 -15.87
CA SER A 918 -1.12 9.46 -17.27
C SER A 918 -2.61 9.57 -17.65
N VAL A 919 -3.47 8.71 -17.10
CA VAL A 919 -4.94 8.72 -17.32
C VAL A 919 -5.71 9.56 -16.30
N GLU A 920 -5.03 10.31 -15.44
CA GLU A 920 -5.65 11.15 -14.40
C GLU A 920 -6.46 10.40 -13.33
N ASP A 921 -6.25 9.10 -13.13
CA ASP A 921 -6.88 8.35 -12.03
C ASP A 921 -6.16 8.60 -10.70
N GLU A 922 -6.12 9.86 -10.27
CA GLU A 922 -5.49 10.29 -9.01
C GLU A 922 -6.13 9.60 -7.79
N ASP A 923 -7.37 9.18 -7.90
CA ASP A 923 -8.12 8.50 -6.86
C ASP A 923 -7.53 7.11 -6.57
N LEU A 924 -7.28 6.30 -7.60
CA LEU A 924 -6.66 4.99 -7.45
C LEU A 924 -5.20 5.11 -7.00
N LEU A 925 -4.45 6.10 -7.53
CA LEU A 925 -3.10 6.40 -7.06
C LEU A 925 -3.09 6.74 -5.56
N THR A 926 -4.02 7.58 -5.11
CA THR A 926 -4.15 7.96 -3.70
C THR A 926 -4.50 6.76 -2.81
N ILE A 927 -5.34 5.84 -3.27
CA ILE A 927 -5.68 4.61 -2.56
C ILE A 927 -4.48 3.67 -2.51
N ARG A 928 -3.79 3.49 -3.64
CA ARG A 928 -2.58 2.65 -3.72
C ARG A 928 -1.47 3.21 -2.84
N SER A 929 -1.35 4.54 -2.74
CA SER A 929 -0.36 5.21 -1.89
C SER A 929 -0.53 4.93 -0.39
N ARG A 930 -1.67 4.45 0.03
CA ARG A 930 -1.96 4.04 1.40
C ARG A 930 -1.61 2.60 1.72
N GLY A 931 -1.16 1.84 0.72
CA GLY A 931 -0.77 0.44 0.90
C GLY A 931 0.37 0.27 1.91
N THR A 932 0.38 -0.88 2.57
CA THR A 932 1.46 -1.30 3.47
C THR A 932 2.72 -1.58 2.66
N TYR A 933 3.60 -0.59 2.48
CA TYR A 933 4.92 -0.89 1.98
C TYR A 933 5.90 -1.19 3.13
N ALA A 934 6.81 -2.11 2.89
CA ALA A 934 7.85 -2.42 3.84
C ALA A 934 8.82 -1.23 3.97
N ARG A 935 8.80 -0.56 5.13
CA ARG A 935 9.73 0.52 5.47
C ARG A 935 11.11 -0.08 5.72
N LEU A 936 11.93 -0.17 4.69
CA LEU A 936 13.24 -0.78 4.77
C LEU A 936 14.21 0.02 5.67
N LEU A 937 15.09 -0.71 6.35
CA LEU A 937 16.22 -0.10 7.05
C LEU A 937 17.24 0.42 6.03
N ARG A 938 18.01 1.43 6.42
CA ARG A 938 19.19 1.84 5.66
C ARG A 938 20.14 0.66 5.52
N PRO A 939 20.87 0.52 4.40
CA PRO A 939 21.85 -0.55 4.23
C PRO A 939 22.89 -0.51 5.37
N LEU A 940 22.99 -1.58 6.13
CA LEU A 940 23.92 -1.71 7.25
C LEU A 940 24.80 -2.92 7.06
N SER A 941 26.12 -2.74 7.16
CA SER A 941 27.04 -3.87 7.24
C SER A 941 26.82 -4.65 8.55
N GLU A 942 27.16 -5.94 8.58
CA GLU A 942 27.05 -6.78 9.79
C GLU A 942 27.73 -6.16 11.02
N THR A 943 28.87 -5.49 10.81
CA THR A 943 29.58 -4.80 11.89
C THR A 943 28.81 -3.58 12.41
N GLN A 944 28.07 -2.89 11.56
CA GLN A 944 27.19 -1.76 11.96
C GLN A 944 25.96 -2.26 12.69
N GLN A 945 25.33 -3.34 12.22
CA GLN A 945 24.19 -3.99 12.90
C GLN A 945 24.59 -4.40 14.33
N MET A 946 25.72 -5.10 14.49
CA MET A 946 26.24 -5.48 15.81
C MET A 946 26.51 -4.25 16.71
N ARG A 947 27.05 -3.16 16.16
CA ARG A 947 27.28 -1.92 16.94
C ARG A 947 25.99 -1.31 17.45
N TRP A 948 24.95 -1.26 16.63
CA TRP A 948 23.64 -0.75 17.04
C TRP A 948 22.97 -1.64 18.10
N GLU A 949 23.06 -2.97 17.93
CA GLU A 949 22.56 -3.91 18.92
C GLU A 949 23.24 -3.71 20.27
N VAL A 950 24.59 -3.72 20.29
CA VAL A 950 25.37 -3.50 21.52
C VAL A 950 25.06 -2.13 22.14
N ALA A 951 24.92 -1.08 21.33
CA ALA A 951 24.56 0.26 21.83
C ALA A 951 23.23 0.23 22.59
N ASN A 952 22.21 -0.50 22.09
CA ASN A 952 20.93 -0.64 22.78
C ASN A 952 21.08 -1.37 24.12
N TYR A 953 21.88 -2.44 24.23
CA TYR A 953 22.16 -3.09 25.51
C TYR A 953 22.90 -2.17 26.49
N VAL A 954 23.84 -1.38 26.00
CA VAL A 954 24.59 -0.39 26.81
C VAL A 954 23.65 0.68 27.34
N VAL A 955 22.76 1.22 26.50
CA VAL A 955 21.78 2.24 26.92
C VAL A 955 20.81 1.68 27.98
N ALA A 956 20.33 0.45 27.81
CA ALA A 956 19.52 -0.23 28.83
C ALA A 956 20.25 -0.38 30.16
N LEU A 957 21.52 -0.80 30.12
CA LEU A 957 22.37 -0.93 31.31
C LEU A 957 22.61 0.41 32.00
N LEU A 958 22.91 1.47 31.23
CA LEU A 958 23.07 2.83 31.76
C LEU A 958 21.78 3.35 32.40
N GLY A 959 20.62 3.06 31.81
CA GLY A 959 19.31 3.37 32.38
C GLY A 959 19.10 2.70 33.74
N LEU A 960 19.44 1.42 33.85
CA LEU A 960 19.36 0.67 35.13
C LEU A 960 20.35 1.21 36.18
N ILE A 961 21.58 1.52 35.79
CA ILE A 961 22.59 2.15 36.63
C ILE A 961 22.09 3.52 37.10
N GLY A 962 21.52 4.33 36.19
CA GLY A 962 20.94 5.64 36.54
C GLY A 962 19.85 5.52 37.61
N ILE A 963 18.94 4.57 37.48
CA ILE A 963 17.93 4.29 38.49
C ILE A 963 18.58 3.85 39.81
N GLY A 964 19.59 2.96 39.77
CA GLY A 964 20.32 2.50 40.91
C GLY A 964 21.07 3.63 41.64
N VAL A 965 21.66 4.57 40.92
CA VAL A 965 22.32 5.77 41.47
C VAL A 965 21.28 6.70 42.12
N LEU A 966 20.19 6.98 41.45
CA LEU A 966 19.08 7.79 41.98
C LEU A 966 18.54 7.16 43.27
N TRP A 967 18.39 5.85 43.30
CA TRP A 967 18.02 5.11 44.52
C TRP A 967 19.03 5.30 45.63
N ARG A 968 20.34 5.13 45.38
CA ARG A 968 21.40 5.25 46.37
C ARG A 968 21.51 6.66 46.95
N VAL A 969 21.42 7.69 46.07
CA VAL A 969 21.41 9.11 46.52
C VAL A 969 20.20 9.41 47.38
N ARG A 970 19.04 8.88 47.06
CA ARG A 970 17.82 9.08 47.83
C ARG A 970 17.88 8.38 49.20
N GLN A 971 18.42 7.16 49.25
CA GLN A 971 18.65 6.43 50.49
C GLN A 971 19.65 7.15 51.45
N GLN A 972 20.64 7.79 50.89
CA GLN A 972 21.61 8.56 51.66
C GLN A 972 21.01 9.88 52.20
N ASN A 973 19.96 10.40 51.59
CA ASN A 973 19.28 11.62 51.98
C ASN A 973 18.04 11.36 52.88
N GLU A 974 17.75 10.11 53.24
CA GLU A 974 16.72 9.80 54.25
C GLU A 974 17.26 10.19 55.65
N GLU A 975 16.69 11.25 56.23
CA GLU A 975 16.99 11.62 57.62
C GLU A 975 16.52 10.51 58.57
N PRO A 976 17.39 10.04 59.47
CA PRO A 976 16.99 9.05 60.46
C PRO A 976 15.87 9.64 61.32
N ILE A 977 14.82 8.84 61.62
CA ILE A 977 13.75 9.22 62.54
C ILE A 977 14.41 9.46 63.92
N ILE A 978 14.55 10.71 64.27
CA ILE A 978 14.99 11.06 65.63
C ILE A 978 13.84 10.78 66.54
N VAL A 979 13.91 9.67 67.28
CA VAL A 979 13.00 9.39 68.36
C VAL A 979 13.37 10.37 69.49
N VAL A 980 12.59 11.43 69.58
CA VAL A 980 12.71 12.35 70.74
C VAL A 980 12.19 11.62 71.95
N ASP A 981 13.08 11.20 72.76
CA ASP A 981 12.74 10.55 74.08
C ASP A 981 12.17 11.63 74.96
N GLU A 982 10.85 11.74 75.00
CA GLU A 982 10.13 12.72 75.85
C GLU A 982 10.34 12.51 77.42
N GLN A 983 11.10 11.50 77.78
CA GLN A 983 11.41 11.24 79.23
C GLN A 983 12.63 12.01 79.74
N ALA A 984 13.44 12.64 78.90
CA ALA A 984 14.58 13.44 79.35
C ALA A 984 14.23 14.86 79.86
N GLY A 985 12.96 15.30 79.72
CA GLY A 985 12.49 16.62 80.14
C GLY A 985 11.85 16.72 81.51
N ARG A 986 11.71 15.62 82.24
CA ARG A 986 11.10 15.67 83.62
C ARG A 986 12.05 15.42 84.79
N GLY A 987 13.22 15.87 84.71
CA GLY A 987 14.18 15.75 85.79
C GLY A 987 15.03 17.02 85.99
N ARG A 988 14.36 18.14 86.35
CA ARG A 988 14.93 19.25 87.06
C ARG A 988 13.88 20.38 87.21
N LYS A 989 13.04 20.24 88.27
CA LYS A 989 12.67 21.34 89.16
C LYS A 989 12.18 20.71 90.47
#